data_c8d75de7ef678a88fac263c6848ec08e
#
_entry.id   c8d75de7ef678a88fac263c6848ec08e
#
_cell.length_a   1.000
_cell.length_b   1.000
_cell.length_c   1.000
_cell.angle_alpha   90.00
_cell.angle_beta   90.00
_cell.angle_gamma   90.00
#
_symmetry.space_group_name_H-M   'P 1'
#
loop_
_entity.id
_entity.type
_entity.pdbx_description
1 polymer ?
#
loop_
_entity_poly.entity_id
_entity_poly.type
_entity_poly.pdbx_seq_one_letter_code
_entity_poly.pdbx_strand_id
1 'polypeptide(L)'
;MTFFRVLTVLSLLFHVPVLSAESPRNVGFYYGHESPIGPLFAYDWLVLQPDQATDARLSLLSRGGTAPLAYVAVDEIAKSHALFPQVDPAWIVGRNKAWGSVILDIRKPEVRRFLVDKRVVPALTRGFEGVFLDTLDSHLMVEAGKVDALSFAQAQADLIADIRDRYPEAVMIINRGFHLPVRALDQVDALAFESYFEGFDPESGRYRPVPEEHREWLDARIAEWSARYPEKPVIVIDYTATPQLAQKTAHRLRDRGLLPVVSNQALDRLGPTSPETIRRQVLVLHDLPPQQADQSQAHSRLGVVLEYLGFVPVYRSALEPPLSEPVLDRYHGVVVWWEAGTAHSRLCQWLGNSVQDQLPLVLMGLMPAAPACQRLVSGQRMRVPEGMLQVSALQETVGRFEGSRLPARVPLAMPPAMDTYEPWILIEDKNARSYSPVFIRPEGGVALSPFLFEPGPDNAAYWLFDPVRFMADALKPESHPGVDATTEAGRRIITAHIDGDGAVSRANLPGTPQAIKVILDKIIRHYPIPHTVSVIEAEVSERGVYPAESREALETTRQIFREPNVEVASHTFSHPFFWRMMEGGEAPTAEQAAYGYATEVPGYEPDLKREIPGSVAFVNELTPDDKAVRVFLWSGDARPGKTALRMVRELGLVNVNGGNTRPLKYDSTLAA
;
A
#
# COMPACT_ATOMS: atom_id res chain seq x y z
N MET A 1 23.87 26.91 -68.27
CA MET A 1 23.48 25.49 -68.16
C MET A 1 23.27 25.19 -66.66
N THR A 2 22.02 25.28 -66.22
CA THR A 2 21.61 25.22 -64.82
C THR A 2 20.99 23.84 -64.58
N PHE A 3 21.62 23.04 -63.76
CA PHE A 3 21.05 21.71 -63.37
C PHE A 3 20.16 21.86 -62.10
N PHE A 4 18.86 21.70 -62.28
CA PHE A 4 17.91 21.50 -61.23
C PHE A 4 18.02 20.03 -60.74
N ARG A 5 18.39 19.82 -59.47
CA ARG A 5 18.23 18.53 -58.79
C ARG A 5 16.88 18.52 -58.05
N VAL A 6 15.98 17.68 -58.55
CA VAL A 6 14.72 17.34 -57.86
C VAL A 6 15.04 16.37 -56.71
N LEU A 7 14.81 16.79 -55.48
CA LEU A 7 14.90 15.94 -54.30
C LEU A 7 13.55 15.24 -54.09
N THR A 8 13.48 13.95 -54.44
CA THR A 8 12.30 13.10 -54.15
C THR A 8 12.38 12.69 -52.70
N VAL A 9 11.52 13.26 -51.82
CA VAL A 9 11.35 12.83 -50.43
C VAL A 9 10.51 11.55 -50.43
N LEU A 10 11.16 10.43 -50.20
CA LEU A 10 10.50 9.15 -49.97
C LEU A 10 9.96 9.14 -48.55
N SER A 11 8.65 9.35 -48.36
CA SER A 11 7.96 9.16 -47.08
C SER A 11 7.90 7.67 -46.77
N LEU A 12 8.83 7.17 -45.97
CA LEU A 12 8.74 5.87 -45.34
C LEU A 12 7.65 5.99 -44.24
N LEU A 13 6.46 5.53 -44.57
CA LEU A 13 5.44 5.18 -43.58
C LEU A 13 5.99 4.01 -42.75
N PHE A 14 6.54 4.33 -41.57
CA PHE A 14 6.78 3.32 -40.57
C PHE A 14 5.38 2.82 -40.13
N HIS A 15 4.98 1.66 -40.64
CA HIS A 15 4.00 0.85 -39.96
C HIS A 15 4.63 0.42 -38.64
N VAL A 16 4.29 1.13 -37.56
CA VAL A 16 4.43 0.57 -36.22
C VAL A 16 3.47 -0.61 -36.18
N PRO A 17 3.95 -1.85 -36.00
CA PRO A 17 3.01 -2.93 -35.78
C PRO A 17 2.21 -2.55 -34.54
N VAL A 18 0.90 -2.49 -34.66
CA VAL A 18 -0.02 -2.52 -33.52
C VAL A 18 0.35 -3.79 -32.79
N LEU A 19 1.05 -3.69 -31.67
CA LEU A 19 1.20 -4.81 -30.75
C LEU A 19 -0.24 -5.22 -30.41
N SER A 20 -0.66 -6.38 -30.89
CA SER A 20 -1.86 -7.05 -30.38
C SER A 20 -1.67 -7.09 -28.87
N ALA A 21 -2.59 -6.51 -28.13
CA ALA A 21 -2.56 -6.56 -26.69
C ALA A 21 -2.40 -8.03 -26.28
N GLU A 22 -1.30 -8.37 -25.61
CA GLU A 22 -1.10 -9.73 -25.13
C GLU A 22 -2.31 -10.10 -24.26
N SER A 23 -2.85 -11.31 -24.43
CA SER A 23 -3.94 -11.78 -23.58
C SER A 23 -3.53 -11.67 -22.11
N PRO A 24 -4.41 -11.18 -21.22
CA PRO A 24 -4.06 -10.99 -19.83
C PRO A 24 -3.68 -12.33 -19.17
N ARG A 25 -2.69 -12.29 -18.29
CA ARG A 25 -2.30 -13.46 -17.47
C ARG A 25 -3.12 -13.53 -16.19
N ASN A 26 -3.44 -12.36 -15.64
CA ASN A 26 -4.21 -12.24 -14.42
C ASN A 26 -5.33 -11.22 -14.60
N VAL A 27 -6.54 -11.63 -14.24
CA VAL A 27 -7.70 -10.74 -14.17
C VAL A 27 -8.19 -10.66 -12.73
N GLY A 28 -8.47 -9.46 -12.25
CA GLY A 28 -8.98 -9.21 -10.91
C GLY A 28 -10.33 -8.52 -10.94
N PHE A 29 -11.15 -8.80 -9.93
CA PHE A 29 -12.36 -8.06 -9.60
C PHE A 29 -12.20 -7.55 -8.17
N TYR A 30 -12.35 -6.25 -7.95
CA TYR A 30 -12.24 -5.68 -6.63
C TYR A 30 -13.27 -4.58 -6.41
N TYR A 31 -14.22 -4.84 -5.50
CA TYR A 31 -15.34 -3.95 -5.16
C TYR A 31 -15.23 -3.37 -3.73
N GLY A 32 -14.06 -3.54 -3.09
CA GLY A 32 -13.79 -2.97 -1.78
C GLY A 32 -13.43 -1.48 -1.82
N HIS A 33 -13.77 -0.73 -0.77
CA HIS A 33 -13.48 0.70 -0.67
C HIS A 33 -12.01 1.00 -0.38
N GLU A 34 -11.32 0.12 0.36
CA GLU A 34 -9.94 0.33 0.80
C GLU A 34 -9.05 -0.84 0.38
N SER A 35 -8.17 -0.61 -0.56
CA SER A 35 -7.06 -1.51 -0.86
C SER A 35 -5.79 -0.71 -1.07
N PRO A 36 -4.63 -1.17 -0.53
CA PRO A 36 -3.35 -0.66 -0.97
C PRO A 36 -3.22 -0.87 -2.47
N ILE A 37 -2.67 0.12 -3.17
CA ILE A 37 -2.54 0.05 -4.62
C ILE A 37 -1.55 -1.03 -5.07
N GLY A 38 -0.52 -1.32 -4.25
CA GLY A 38 0.56 -2.26 -4.61
C GLY A 38 0.07 -3.63 -5.06
N PRO A 39 -0.78 -4.35 -4.31
CA PRO A 39 -1.29 -5.65 -4.73
C PRO A 39 -2.11 -5.63 -6.02
N LEU A 40 -2.68 -4.49 -6.39
CA LEU A 40 -3.49 -4.36 -7.61
C LEU A 40 -2.64 -4.41 -8.89
N PHE A 41 -1.35 -4.05 -8.82
CA PHE A 41 -0.43 -4.17 -9.95
C PHE A 41 -0.11 -5.61 -10.37
N ALA A 42 -0.58 -6.60 -9.62
CA ALA A 42 -0.44 -8.01 -9.99
C ALA A 42 -1.42 -8.45 -11.09
N TYR A 43 -2.38 -7.60 -11.43
CA TYR A 43 -3.41 -7.90 -12.44
C TYR A 43 -3.14 -7.10 -13.71
N ASP A 44 -3.25 -7.76 -14.84
CA ASP A 44 -3.18 -7.09 -16.15
C ASP A 44 -4.50 -6.34 -16.42
N TRP A 45 -5.64 -6.96 -16.09
CA TRP A 45 -6.97 -6.36 -16.12
C TRP A 45 -7.61 -6.35 -14.73
N LEU A 46 -8.17 -5.22 -14.32
CA LEU A 46 -8.80 -5.09 -13.00
C LEU A 46 -10.17 -4.42 -13.10
N VAL A 47 -11.22 -5.18 -12.84
CA VAL A 47 -12.59 -4.67 -12.81
C VAL A 47 -12.89 -4.00 -11.48
N LEU A 48 -13.35 -2.74 -11.53
CA LEU A 48 -13.65 -1.91 -10.38
C LEU A 48 -15.06 -1.32 -10.50
N GLN A 49 -15.67 -1.01 -9.35
CA GLN A 49 -16.88 -0.19 -9.30
C GLN A 49 -16.50 1.27 -9.62
N PRO A 50 -17.13 1.93 -10.63
CA PRO A 50 -16.74 3.28 -11.05
C PRO A 50 -16.84 4.35 -9.97
N ASP A 51 -17.82 4.25 -9.07
CA ASP A 51 -18.04 5.18 -7.97
C ASP A 51 -17.05 5.03 -6.80
N GLN A 52 -16.36 3.91 -6.72
CA GLN A 52 -15.34 3.64 -5.69
C GLN A 52 -13.90 3.93 -6.15
N ALA A 53 -13.68 4.16 -7.44
CA ALA A 53 -12.36 4.48 -7.98
C ALA A 53 -12.17 5.99 -8.12
N THR A 54 -11.05 6.53 -7.60
CA THR A 54 -10.64 7.91 -7.84
C THR A 54 -9.81 8.02 -9.12
N ASP A 55 -9.84 9.19 -9.78
CA ASP A 55 -9.07 9.41 -11.02
C ASP A 55 -7.56 9.25 -10.79
N ALA A 56 -7.06 9.67 -9.62
CA ALA A 56 -5.67 9.44 -9.22
C ALA A 56 -5.33 7.94 -9.14
N ARG A 57 -6.24 7.12 -8.60
CA ARG A 57 -6.06 5.66 -8.52
C ARG A 57 -6.04 5.03 -9.91
N LEU A 58 -6.96 5.41 -10.80
CA LEU A 58 -6.99 4.94 -12.18
C LEU A 58 -5.69 5.25 -12.90
N SER A 59 -5.23 6.51 -12.83
CA SER A 59 -3.96 6.93 -13.43
C SER A 59 -2.73 6.18 -12.87
N LEU A 60 -2.73 5.83 -11.58
CA LEU A 60 -1.66 5.04 -10.99
C LEU A 60 -1.67 3.60 -11.51
N LEU A 61 -2.83 2.97 -11.61
CA LEU A 61 -2.99 1.61 -12.13
C LEU A 61 -2.49 1.51 -13.58
N SER A 62 -2.98 2.38 -14.46
CA SER A 62 -2.56 2.40 -15.87
C SER A 62 -1.05 2.60 -16.02
N ARG A 63 -0.45 3.54 -15.26
CA ARG A 63 1.01 3.72 -15.26
C ARG A 63 1.79 2.52 -14.72
N GLY A 64 1.17 1.73 -13.85
CA GLY A 64 1.73 0.50 -13.30
C GLY A 64 1.54 -0.72 -14.19
N GLY A 65 0.90 -0.57 -15.36
CA GLY A 65 0.66 -1.67 -16.31
C GLY A 65 -0.63 -2.47 -16.04
N THR A 66 -1.50 -2.01 -15.13
CA THR A 66 -2.80 -2.60 -14.86
C THR A 66 -3.88 -1.80 -15.58
N ALA A 67 -4.62 -2.40 -16.49
CA ALA A 67 -5.76 -1.76 -17.15
C ALA A 67 -7.00 -1.79 -16.24
N PRO A 68 -7.47 -0.64 -15.71
CA PRO A 68 -8.69 -0.57 -14.93
C PRO A 68 -9.90 -0.66 -15.85
N LEU A 69 -10.82 -1.58 -15.57
CA LEU A 69 -12.06 -1.79 -16.32
C LEU A 69 -13.26 -1.42 -15.44
N ALA A 70 -14.24 -0.73 -16.01
CA ALA A 70 -15.43 -0.30 -15.30
C ALA A 70 -16.50 -1.39 -15.28
N TYR A 71 -17.04 -1.71 -14.10
CA TYR A 71 -18.26 -2.52 -14.01
C TYR A 71 -19.46 -1.78 -14.56
N VAL A 72 -20.20 -2.36 -15.47
CA VAL A 72 -21.40 -1.82 -16.10
C VAL A 72 -22.52 -2.87 -16.15
N ALA A 73 -23.54 -2.73 -15.32
CA ALA A 73 -24.77 -3.51 -15.47
C ALA A 73 -25.53 -3.01 -16.70
N VAL A 74 -25.82 -3.89 -17.66
CA VAL A 74 -26.45 -3.57 -18.95
C VAL A 74 -28.00 -3.55 -18.82
N ASP A 75 -28.56 -4.70 -18.47
CA ASP A 75 -30.02 -4.86 -18.44
C ASP A 75 -30.65 -4.38 -17.13
N GLU A 76 -29.86 -4.03 -16.12
CA GLU A 76 -30.39 -3.71 -14.78
C GLU A 76 -29.90 -2.36 -14.23
N ILE A 77 -30.71 -1.79 -13.35
CA ILE A 77 -30.31 -0.70 -12.49
C ILE A 77 -30.85 -0.89 -11.06
N ALA A 78 -29.97 -0.85 -10.06
CA ALA A 78 -30.39 -0.91 -8.67
C ALA A 78 -31.15 0.35 -8.27
N LYS A 79 -32.16 0.23 -7.42
CA LYS A 79 -32.94 1.40 -6.94
C LYS A 79 -32.10 2.36 -6.11
N SER A 80 -31.02 1.88 -5.50
CA SER A 80 -30.04 2.68 -4.75
C SER A 80 -29.04 3.42 -5.64
N HIS A 81 -28.97 3.09 -6.93
CA HIS A 81 -28.00 3.69 -7.84
C HIS A 81 -28.32 5.17 -8.11
N ALA A 82 -27.32 6.04 -8.12
CA ALA A 82 -27.47 7.49 -8.28
C ALA A 82 -28.20 7.91 -9.57
N LEU A 83 -28.14 7.11 -10.63
CA LEU A 83 -28.85 7.35 -11.89
C LEU A 83 -30.31 6.86 -11.87
N PHE A 84 -30.74 6.09 -10.86
CA PHE A 84 -32.11 5.55 -10.83
C PHE A 84 -33.23 6.64 -10.94
N PRO A 85 -33.11 7.81 -10.32
CA PRO A 85 -34.12 8.88 -10.48
C PRO A 85 -34.29 9.41 -11.92
N GLN A 86 -33.33 9.10 -12.82
CA GLN A 86 -33.38 9.48 -14.24
C GLN A 86 -34.03 8.41 -15.13
N VAL A 87 -34.39 7.26 -14.56
CA VAL A 87 -35.00 6.14 -15.29
C VAL A 87 -36.48 6.42 -15.48
N ASP A 88 -36.92 6.50 -16.74
CA ASP A 88 -38.35 6.58 -17.06
C ASP A 88 -39.03 5.27 -16.65
N PRO A 89 -40.11 5.29 -15.87
CA PRO A 89 -40.90 4.11 -15.55
C PRO A 89 -41.30 3.27 -16.76
N ALA A 90 -41.51 3.90 -17.93
CA ALA A 90 -41.83 3.23 -19.20
C ALA A 90 -40.67 2.38 -19.76
N TRP A 91 -39.46 2.52 -19.22
CA TRP A 91 -38.29 1.69 -19.57
C TRP A 91 -38.21 0.40 -18.78
N ILE A 92 -39.04 0.23 -17.74
CA ILE A 92 -38.95 -0.92 -16.82
C ILE A 92 -39.83 -2.06 -17.35
N VAL A 93 -39.24 -3.23 -17.61
CA VAL A 93 -39.97 -4.43 -18.06
C VAL A 93 -40.04 -5.52 -17.00
N GLY A 94 -39.20 -5.45 -15.98
CA GLY A 94 -39.15 -6.46 -14.93
C GLY A 94 -38.45 -5.97 -13.66
N ARG A 95 -38.28 -6.92 -12.71
CA ARG A 95 -37.59 -6.65 -11.43
C ARG A 95 -36.77 -7.86 -11.03
N ASN A 96 -35.55 -7.63 -10.60
CA ASN A 96 -34.73 -8.62 -9.92
C ASN A 96 -34.82 -8.40 -8.41
N LYS A 97 -35.58 -9.28 -7.72
CA LYS A 97 -35.80 -9.15 -6.28
C LYS A 97 -34.57 -9.48 -5.45
N ALA A 98 -33.70 -10.35 -5.94
CA ALA A 98 -32.48 -10.77 -5.23
C ALA A 98 -31.51 -9.60 -5.05
N TRP A 99 -31.43 -8.69 -6.05
CA TRP A 99 -30.52 -7.53 -6.05
C TRP A 99 -31.22 -6.19 -5.84
N GLY A 100 -32.55 -6.18 -5.66
CA GLY A 100 -33.33 -4.94 -5.48
C GLY A 100 -33.32 -4.02 -6.70
N SER A 101 -33.04 -4.54 -7.88
CA SER A 101 -32.91 -3.82 -9.16
C SER A 101 -34.17 -3.92 -10.01
N VAL A 102 -34.25 -3.06 -11.02
CA VAL A 102 -35.24 -3.14 -12.10
C VAL A 102 -34.56 -3.52 -13.39
N ILE A 103 -35.29 -4.28 -14.25
CA ILE A 103 -34.83 -4.70 -15.56
C ILE A 103 -35.31 -3.68 -16.59
N LEU A 104 -34.38 -3.16 -17.39
CA LEU A 104 -34.61 -2.13 -18.39
C LEU A 104 -34.92 -2.72 -19.77
N ASP A 105 -35.81 -2.10 -20.52
CA ASP A 105 -36.10 -2.45 -21.91
C ASP A 105 -35.07 -1.84 -22.87
N ILE A 106 -33.92 -2.52 -22.98
CA ILE A 106 -32.82 -2.06 -23.85
C ILE A 106 -33.15 -2.15 -25.35
N ARG A 107 -34.26 -2.75 -25.74
CA ARG A 107 -34.78 -2.70 -27.14
C ARG A 107 -35.09 -1.26 -27.56
N LYS A 108 -35.38 -0.37 -26.60
CA LYS A 108 -35.58 1.05 -26.82
C LYS A 108 -34.27 1.77 -27.06
N PRO A 109 -34.07 2.47 -28.19
CA PRO A 109 -32.81 3.16 -28.49
C PRO A 109 -32.42 4.22 -27.44
N GLU A 110 -33.42 4.87 -26.81
CA GLU A 110 -33.19 5.85 -25.75
C GLU A 110 -32.60 5.23 -24.47
N VAL A 111 -32.98 3.97 -24.16
CA VAL A 111 -32.37 3.22 -23.02
C VAL A 111 -30.92 2.88 -23.31
N ARG A 112 -30.59 2.37 -24.50
CA ARG A 112 -29.23 2.09 -24.92
C ARG A 112 -28.37 3.36 -24.87
N ARG A 113 -28.88 4.47 -25.40
CA ARG A 113 -28.23 5.78 -25.36
C ARG A 113 -27.99 6.23 -23.91
N PHE A 114 -28.99 6.09 -23.03
CA PHE A 114 -28.86 6.40 -21.62
C PHE A 114 -27.73 5.59 -20.96
N LEU A 115 -27.66 4.28 -21.21
CA LEU A 115 -26.61 3.41 -20.67
C LEU A 115 -25.21 3.82 -21.15
N VAL A 116 -25.06 4.05 -22.44
CA VAL A 116 -23.77 4.47 -23.02
C VAL A 116 -23.37 5.84 -22.49
N ASP A 117 -24.24 6.84 -22.60
CA ASP A 117 -23.91 8.23 -22.28
C ASP A 117 -23.79 8.51 -20.77
N LYS A 118 -24.44 7.70 -19.91
CA LYS A 118 -24.44 7.92 -18.45
C LYS A 118 -23.58 6.93 -17.66
N ARG A 119 -23.20 5.78 -18.23
CA ARG A 119 -22.37 4.78 -17.55
C ARG A 119 -21.04 4.58 -18.26
N VAL A 120 -21.04 4.28 -19.55
CA VAL A 120 -19.82 3.93 -20.29
C VAL A 120 -18.95 5.15 -20.55
N VAL A 121 -19.51 6.18 -21.19
CA VAL A 121 -18.76 7.42 -21.54
C VAL A 121 -18.10 8.06 -20.32
N PRO A 122 -18.82 8.31 -19.19
CA PRO A 122 -18.17 8.89 -18.03
C PRO A 122 -17.05 8.04 -17.44
N ALA A 123 -17.19 6.71 -17.42
CA ALA A 123 -16.16 5.80 -16.92
C ALA A 123 -14.88 5.90 -17.78
N LEU A 124 -14.99 5.75 -19.09
CA LEU A 124 -13.86 5.82 -20.00
C LEU A 124 -13.21 7.22 -20.03
N THR A 125 -14.01 8.29 -19.93
CA THR A 125 -13.47 9.66 -19.84
C THR A 125 -12.67 9.89 -18.56
N ARG A 126 -12.98 9.21 -17.45
CA ARG A 126 -12.25 9.30 -16.19
C ARG A 126 -10.94 8.52 -16.18
N GLY A 127 -10.68 7.67 -17.17
CA GLY A 127 -9.44 6.91 -17.29
C GLY A 127 -9.58 5.40 -17.06
N PHE A 128 -10.79 4.85 -17.11
CA PHE A 128 -10.95 3.42 -17.31
C PHE A 128 -10.57 3.06 -18.75
N GLU A 129 -9.91 1.92 -18.92
CA GLU A 129 -9.41 1.45 -20.23
C GLU A 129 -10.38 0.45 -20.89
N GLY A 130 -11.51 0.20 -20.25
CA GLY A 130 -12.53 -0.70 -20.79
C GLY A 130 -13.70 -0.90 -19.85
N VAL A 131 -14.56 -1.85 -20.18
CA VAL A 131 -15.78 -2.16 -19.44
C VAL A 131 -15.96 -3.69 -19.26
N PHE A 132 -16.53 -4.05 -18.14
CA PHE A 132 -17.12 -5.35 -17.88
C PHE A 132 -18.64 -5.23 -17.94
N LEU A 133 -19.25 -5.84 -18.96
CA LEU A 133 -20.67 -5.77 -19.24
C LEU A 133 -21.40 -6.93 -18.55
N ASP A 134 -22.12 -6.60 -17.50
CA ASP A 134 -22.84 -7.55 -16.66
C ASP A 134 -24.37 -7.52 -16.88
N THR A 135 -25.07 -8.49 -16.30
CA THR A 135 -26.54 -8.62 -16.30
C THR A 135 -27.19 -8.87 -17.67
N LEU A 136 -26.42 -9.40 -18.64
CA LEU A 136 -26.90 -9.65 -20.01
C LEU A 136 -27.99 -10.73 -20.11
N ASP A 137 -28.17 -11.57 -19.09
CA ASP A 137 -29.20 -12.62 -19.02
C ASP A 137 -30.42 -12.24 -18.15
N SER A 138 -30.48 -11.03 -17.61
CA SER A 138 -31.58 -10.60 -16.71
C SER A 138 -32.94 -10.56 -17.38
N HIS A 139 -32.99 -10.38 -18.70
CA HIS A 139 -34.24 -10.46 -19.47
C HIS A 139 -34.93 -11.82 -19.36
N LEU A 140 -34.20 -12.91 -19.05
CA LEU A 140 -34.75 -14.23 -18.82
C LEU A 140 -35.61 -14.33 -17.55
N MET A 141 -35.45 -13.38 -16.62
CA MET A 141 -36.28 -13.27 -15.41
C MET A 141 -37.58 -12.51 -15.62
N VAL A 142 -37.78 -11.94 -16.80
CA VAL A 142 -39.01 -11.21 -17.12
C VAL A 142 -40.13 -12.23 -17.42
N GLU A 143 -41.34 -11.89 -16.98
CA GLU A 143 -42.54 -12.71 -17.19
C GLU A 143 -42.70 -13.14 -18.68
N ALA A 144 -43.01 -14.39 -18.90
CA ALA A 144 -43.12 -14.96 -20.25
C ALA A 144 -44.13 -14.16 -21.12
N GLY A 145 -43.70 -13.83 -22.32
CA GLY A 145 -44.49 -13.04 -23.29
C GLY A 145 -44.34 -11.53 -23.18
N LYS A 146 -43.71 -10.99 -22.17
CA LYS A 146 -43.44 -9.54 -22.08
C LYS A 146 -42.20 -9.10 -22.87
N VAL A 147 -41.25 -10.01 -23.05
CA VAL A 147 -40.05 -9.74 -23.84
C VAL A 147 -39.79 -10.90 -24.79
N ASP A 148 -39.29 -10.58 -25.98
CA ASP A 148 -38.76 -11.54 -26.93
C ASP A 148 -37.25 -11.59 -26.76
N ALA A 149 -36.73 -12.79 -26.45
CA ALA A 149 -35.30 -12.99 -26.18
C ALA A 149 -34.41 -12.65 -27.38
N LEU A 150 -34.88 -12.90 -28.59
CA LEU A 150 -34.12 -12.59 -29.80
C LEU A 150 -33.98 -11.09 -30.02
N SER A 151 -35.04 -10.30 -29.77
CA SER A 151 -35.00 -8.83 -29.86
C SER A 151 -34.13 -8.23 -28.77
N PHE A 152 -34.09 -8.83 -27.59
CA PHE A 152 -33.16 -8.43 -26.53
C PHE A 152 -31.69 -8.67 -26.92
N ALA A 153 -31.37 -9.89 -27.38
CA ALA A 153 -30.04 -10.24 -27.86
C ALA A 153 -29.57 -9.30 -28.99
N GLN A 154 -30.48 -8.93 -29.88
CA GLN A 154 -30.21 -7.97 -30.95
C GLN A 154 -29.90 -6.58 -30.40
N ALA A 155 -30.65 -6.10 -29.42
CA ALA A 155 -30.45 -4.79 -28.79
C ALA A 155 -29.15 -4.74 -27.95
N GLN A 156 -28.79 -5.83 -27.27
CA GLN A 156 -27.49 -5.99 -26.61
C GLN A 156 -26.34 -5.93 -27.59
N ALA A 157 -26.49 -6.60 -28.76
CA ALA A 157 -25.50 -6.54 -29.82
C ALA A 157 -25.35 -5.11 -30.41
N ASP A 158 -26.43 -4.36 -30.54
CA ASP A 158 -26.39 -2.97 -30.97
C ASP A 158 -25.67 -2.08 -29.92
N LEU A 159 -25.92 -2.31 -28.63
CA LEU A 159 -25.20 -1.61 -27.53
C LEU A 159 -23.69 -1.87 -27.58
N ILE A 160 -23.29 -3.13 -27.77
CA ILE A 160 -21.87 -3.52 -27.87
C ILE A 160 -21.22 -2.84 -29.08
N ALA A 161 -21.92 -2.81 -30.22
CA ALA A 161 -21.46 -2.12 -31.42
C ALA A 161 -21.31 -0.61 -31.19
N ASP A 162 -22.29 0.04 -30.55
CA ASP A 162 -22.24 1.47 -30.21
C ASP A 162 -21.04 1.80 -29.32
N ILE A 163 -20.67 0.92 -28.38
CA ILE A 163 -19.50 1.10 -27.50
C ILE A 163 -18.23 0.94 -28.33
N ARG A 164 -18.10 -0.13 -29.14
CA ARG A 164 -16.92 -0.40 -29.96
C ARG A 164 -16.66 0.69 -30.99
N ASP A 165 -17.71 1.21 -31.63
CA ASP A 165 -17.60 2.28 -32.63
C ASP A 165 -17.07 3.58 -32.00
N ARG A 166 -17.48 3.90 -30.76
CA ARG A 166 -17.04 5.10 -30.05
C ARG A 166 -15.65 4.92 -29.41
N TYR A 167 -15.30 3.72 -29.01
CA TYR A 167 -14.08 3.38 -28.26
C TYR A 167 -13.43 2.12 -28.83
N PRO A 168 -12.79 2.22 -30.00
CA PRO A 168 -12.22 1.04 -30.68
C PRO A 168 -11.21 0.25 -29.87
N GLU A 169 -10.44 0.93 -29.00
CA GLU A 169 -9.36 0.35 -28.19
C GLU A 169 -9.81 -0.10 -26.78
N ALA A 170 -11.05 0.17 -26.39
CA ALA A 170 -11.52 -0.16 -25.05
C ALA A 170 -11.67 -1.69 -24.90
N VAL A 171 -11.12 -2.26 -23.83
CA VAL A 171 -11.33 -3.67 -23.47
C VAL A 171 -12.80 -3.89 -23.12
N MET A 172 -13.44 -4.86 -23.75
CA MET A 172 -14.83 -5.25 -23.45
C MET A 172 -14.90 -6.71 -23.00
N ILE A 173 -15.29 -6.95 -21.76
CA ILE A 173 -15.57 -8.28 -21.21
C ILE A 173 -17.08 -8.41 -21.05
N ILE A 174 -17.65 -9.53 -21.47
CA ILE A 174 -19.07 -9.85 -21.23
C ILE A 174 -19.20 -10.91 -20.13
N ASN A 175 -20.17 -10.73 -19.24
CA ASN A 175 -20.56 -11.76 -18.27
C ASN A 175 -21.65 -12.64 -18.89
N ARG A 176 -21.36 -13.92 -19.10
CA ARG A 176 -22.22 -14.89 -19.81
C ARG A 176 -22.52 -14.47 -21.24
N GLY A 177 -23.72 -13.95 -21.56
CA GLY A 177 -24.04 -13.51 -22.92
C GLY A 177 -24.00 -14.61 -23.98
N PHE A 178 -24.13 -15.88 -23.60
CA PHE A 178 -24.07 -17.05 -24.52
C PHE A 178 -25.14 -17.04 -25.62
N HIS A 179 -26.18 -16.26 -25.47
CA HIS A 179 -27.26 -16.07 -26.42
C HIS A 179 -27.00 -14.97 -27.45
N LEU A 180 -25.93 -14.20 -27.29
CA LEU A 180 -25.60 -13.08 -28.17
C LEU A 180 -25.28 -13.53 -29.57
N PRO A 181 -25.69 -12.76 -30.60
CA PRO A 181 -25.34 -13.08 -31.98
C PRO A 181 -23.83 -12.91 -32.22
N VAL A 182 -23.28 -13.68 -33.14
CA VAL A 182 -21.86 -13.73 -33.50
C VAL A 182 -21.27 -12.32 -33.72
N ARG A 183 -22.01 -11.44 -34.36
CA ARG A 183 -21.56 -10.07 -34.64
C ARG A 183 -21.26 -9.24 -33.35
N ALA A 184 -21.87 -9.60 -32.22
CA ALA A 184 -21.54 -9.00 -30.93
C ALA A 184 -20.33 -9.67 -30.29
N LEU A 185 -20.28 -11.02 -30.37
CA LEU A 185 -19.14 -11.80 -29.83
C LEU A 185 -17.82 -11.49 -30.55
N ASP A 186 -17.88 -11.13 -31.83
CA ASP A 186 -16.71 -10.70 -32.60
C ASP A 186 -16.10 -9.39 -32.07
N GLN A 187 -16.89 -8.55 -31.39
CA GLN A 187 -16.49 -7.22 -30.94
C GLN A 187 -16.03 -7.17 -29.47
N VAL A 188 -16.19 -8.24 -28.70
CA VAL A 188 -15.74 -8.30 -27.31
C VAL A 188 -14.38 -8.97 -27.20
N ASP A 189 -13.63 -8.70 -26.13
CA ASP A 189 -12.25 -9.16 -25.97
C ASP A 189 -12.16 -10.41 -25.10
N ALA A 190 -13.14 -10.66 -24.22
CA ALA A 190 -13.18 -11.84 -23.36
C ALA A 190 -14.60 -12.23 -22.98
N LEU A 191 -14.76 -13.52 -22.65
CA LEU A 191 -15.95 -14.08 -22.01
C LEU A 191 -15.67 -14.28 -20.52
N ALA A 192 -16.58 -13.83 -19.65
CA ALA A 192 -16.58 -14.18 -18.23
C ALA A 192 -17.86 -14.91 -17.84
N PHE A 193 -17.83 -15.67 -16.77
CA PHE A 193 -19.02 -16.25 -16.15
C PHE A 193 -18.82 -16.67 -14.69
N GLU A 194 -19.92 -16.86 -13.97
CA GLU A 194 -20.03 -17.33 -12.58
C GLU A 194 -20.90 -18.58 -12.55
N SER A 195 -20.66 -19.60 -11.78
CA SER A 195 -19.45 -20.07 -11.12
C SER A 195 -19.12 -21.43 -11.73
N TYR A 196 -17.86 -21.90 -11.63
CA TYR A 196 -17.50 -23.18 -12.27
C TYR A 196 -17.24 -24.31 -11.25
N PHE A 197 -16.32 -24.12 -10.29
CA PHE A 197 -16.04 -25.09 -9.24
C PHE A 197 -16.71 -24.76 -7.91
N GLU A 198 -16.64 -23.49 -7.52
CA GLU A 198 -17.06 -23.01 -6.21
C GLU A 198 -18.00 -21.80 -6.38
N GLY A 199 -19.18 -21.89 -5.80
CA GLY A 199 -20.20 -20.86 -5.89
C GLY A 199 -20.65 -20.36 -4.52
N PHE A 200 -21.49 -19.31 -4.53
CA PHE A 200 -22.19 -18.80 -3.37
C PHE A 200 -23.69 -18.89 -3.58
N ASP A 201 -24.38 -19.39 -2.59
CA ASP A 201 -25.84 -19.47 -2.57
C ASP A 201 -26.42 -18.29 -1.78
N PRO A 202 -27.01 -17.30 -2.45
CA PRO A 202 -27.53 -16.11 -1.79
C PRO A 202 -28.74 -16.39 -0.86
N GLU A 203 -29.50 -17.46 -1.08
CA GLU A 203 -30.64 -17.80 -0.23
C GLU A 203 -30.19 -18.36 1.13
N SER A 204 -29.20 -19.26 1.13
CA SER A 204 -28.65 -19.82 2.37
C SER A 204 -27.47 -19.03 2.94
N GLY A 205 -26.88 -18.09 2.18
CA GLY A 205 -25.68 -17.34 2.57
C GLY A 205 -24.42 -18.20 2.67
N ARG A 206 -24.35 -19.32 1.94
CA ARG A 206 -23.25 -20.31 2.05
C ARG A 206 -22.48 -20.49 0.76
N TYR A 207 -21.18 -20.68 0.90
CA TYR A 207 -20.34 -21.18 -0.17
C TYR A 207 -20.58 -22.66 -0.38
N ARG A 208 -20.63 -23.10 -1.64
CA ARG A 208 -20.88 -24.51 -2.00
C ARG A 208 -20.23 -24.87 -3.35
N PRO A 209 -19.82 -26.13 -3.54
CA PRO A 209 -19.39 -26.61 -4.86
C PRO A 209 -20.51 -26.49 -5.90
N VAL A 210 -20.12 -26.19 -7.13
CA VAL A 210 -21.05 -26.17 -8.27
C VAL A 210 -21.38 -27.61 -8.70
N PRO A 211 -22.66 -27.95 -8.88
CA PRO A 211 -23.08 -29.28 -9.35
C PRO A 211 -22.44 -29.68 -10.69
N GLU A 212 -22.21 -30.98 -10.88
CA GLU A 212 -21.51 -31.49 -12.06
C GLU A 212 -22.25 -31.20 -13.36
N GLU A 213 -23.55 -31.37 -13.39
CA GLU A 213 -24.43 -31.07 -14.55
C GLU A 213 -24.36 -29.60 -14.98
N HIS A 214 -24.18 -28.65 -14.04
CA HIS A 214 -23.97 -27.27 -14.39
C HIS A 214 -22.59 -27.06 -15.03
N ARG A 215 -21.57 -27.75 -14.53
CA ARG A 215 -20.22 -27.69 -15.15
C ARG A 215 -20.20 -28.29 -16.56
N GLU A 216 -20.86 -29.42 -16.78
CA GLU A 216 -20.97 -30.02 -18.11
C GLU A 216 -21.65 -29.09 -19.14
N TRP A 217 -22.68 -28.36 -18.69
CA TRP A 217 -23.33 -27.35 -19.51
C TRP A 217 -22.37 -26.21 -19.85
N LEU A 218 -21.58 -25.73 -18.87
CA LEU A 218 -20.56 -24.69 -19.06
C LEU A 218 -19.42 -25.17 -19.95
N ASP A 219 -18.97 -26.42 -19.79
CA ASP A 219 -17.92 -27.03 -20.64
C ASP A 219 -18.30 -26.99 -22.12
N ALA A 220 -19.55 -27.24 -22.45
CA ALA A 220 -20.04 -27.13 -23.83
C ALA A 220 -19.96 -25.69 -24.35
N ARG A 221 -20.31 -24.68 -23.52
CA ARG A 221 -20.24 -23.26 -23.91
C ARG A 221 -18.78 -22.76 -24.03
N ILE A 222 -17.91 -23.21 -23.14
CA ILE A 222 -16.47 -22.92 -23.20
C ILE A 222 -15.88 -23.51 -24.48
N ALA A 223 -16.22 -24.75 -24.80
CA ALA A 223 -15.73 -25.41 -26.02
C ALA A 223 -16.18 -24.68 -27.30
N GLU A 224 -17.45 -24.23 -27.36
CA GLU A 224 -17.97 -23.44 -28.48
C GLU A 224 -17.23 -22.11 -28.62
N TRP A 225 -17.00 -21.41 -27.50
CA TRP A 225 -16.26 -20.13 -27.46
C TRP A 225 -14.81 -20.32 -27.92
N SER A 226 -14.08 -21.26 -27.29
CA SER A 226 -12.67 -21.49 -27.57
C SER A 226 -12.41 -21.99 -28.99
N ALA A 227 -13.34 -22.75 -29.56
CA ALA A 227 -13.25 -23.18 -30.95
C ALA A 227 -13.40 -22.02 -31.95
N ARG A 228 -14.20 -21.02 -31.58
CA ARG A 228 -14.44 -19.85 -32.45
C ARG A 228 -13.45 -18.71 -32.21
N TYR A 229 -13.02 -18.49 -30.95
CA TYR A 229 -12.19 -17.39 -30.51
C TYR A 229 -11.01 -17.92 -29.68
N PRO A 230 -10.06 -18.67 -30.28
CA PRO A 230 -8.95 -19.25 -29.51
C PRO A 230 -8.02 -18.24 -28.87
N GLU A 231 -8.01 -16.99 -29.36
CA GLU A 231 -7.23 -15.89 -28.82
C GLU A 231 -7.93 -15.11 -27.69
N LYS A 232 -9.27 -15.25 -27.56
CA LYS A 232 -10.03 -14.51 -26.54
C LYS A 232 -10.18 -15.33 -25.28
N PRO A 233 -9.67 -14.85 -24.13
CA PRO A 233 -9.67 -15.63 -22.90
C PRO A 233 -11.07 -15.86 -22.34
N VAL A 234 -11.19 -16.96 -21.59
CA VAL A 234 -12.37 -17.27 -20.78
C VAL A 234 -12.03 -17.06 -19.32
N ILE A 235 -12.74 -16.13 -18.69
CA ILE A 235 -12.56 -15.72 -17.29
C ILE A 235 -13.63 -16.41 -16.44
N VAL A 236 -13.21 -17.07 -15.36
CA VAL A 236 -14.12 -17.76 -14.43
C VAL A 236 -14.09 -17.10 -13.09
N ILE A 237 -15.26 -16.65 -12.62
CA ILE A 237 -15.45 -16.03 -11.31
C ILE A 237 -16.01 -17.08 -10.36
N ASP A 238 -15.17 -17.58 -9.45
CA ASP A 238 -15.55 -18.53 -8.40
C ASP A 238 -15.50 -17.90 -7.02
N TYR A 239 -16.35 -18.33 -6.13
CA TYR A 239 -16.50 -17.77 -4.77
C TYR A 239 -16.10 -18.78 -3.71
N THR A 240 -15.18 -18.41 -2.83
CA THR A 240 -14.65 -19.27 -1.78
C THR A 240 -14.62 -18.59 -0.43
N ALA A 241 -14.76 -19.38 0.65
CA ALA A 241 -14.71 -18.88 2.01
C ALA A 241 -13.30 -18.61 2.51
N THR A 242 -12.27 -19.31 1.98
CA THR A 242 -10.89 -19.26 2.50
C THR A 242 -9.87 -19.04 1.39
N PRO A 243 -8.74 -18.36 1.70
CA PRO A 243 -7.65 -18.17 0.75
C PRO A 243 -7.04 -19.48 0.23
N GLN A 244 -6.93 -20.50 1.08
CA GLN A 244 -6.40 -21.82 0.70
C GLN A 244 -7.26 -22.51 -0.36
N LEU A 245 -8.59 -22.44 -0.18
CA LEU A 245 -9.51 -22.98 -1.17
C LEU A 245 -9.46 -22.16 -2.46
N ALA A 246 -9.35 -20.82 -2.35
CA ALA A 246 -9.20 -19.93 -3.51
C ALA A 246 -7.98 -20.31 -4.35
N GLN A 247 -6.83 -20.53 -3.72
CA GLN A 247 -5.61 -20.92 -4.41
C GLN A 247 -5.75 -22.28 -5.13
N LYS A 248 -6.30 -23.28 -4.43
CA LYS A 248 -6.57 -24.60 -5.03
C LYS A 248 -7.52 -24.51 -6.21
N THR A 249 -8.57 -23.71 -6.09
CA THR A 249 -9.56 -23.52 -7.17
C THR A 249 -8.94 -22.80 -8.35
N ALA A 250 -8.13 -21.75 -8.11
CA ALA A 250 -7.42 -21.04 -9.17
C ALA A 250 -6.45 -21.95 -9.95
N HIS A 251 -5.70 -22.83 -9.29
CA HIS A 251 -4.85 -23.81 -9.96
C HIS A 251 -5.68 -24.74 -10.86
N ARG A 252 -6.79 -25.29 -10.34
CA ARG A 252 -7.68 -26.19 -11.12
C ARG A 252 -8.26 -25.50 -12.36
N LEU A 253 -8.57 -24.22 -12.30
CA LEU A 253 -9.04 -23.43 -13.44
C LEU A 253 -7.93 -23.23 -14.47
N ARG A 254 -6.72 -22.85 -14.02
CA ARG A 254 -5.56 -22.68 -14.92
C ARG A 254 -5.18 -23.99 -15.63
N ASP A 255 -5.23 -25.11 -14.94
CA ASP A 255 -4.98 -26.44 -15.54
C ASP A 255 -5.94 -26.77 -16.69
N ARG A 256 -7.10 -26.09 -16.76
CA ARG A 256 -8.07 -26.16 -17.85
C ARG A 256 -7.91 -25.06 -18.92
N GLY A 257 -6.88 -24.22 -18.78
CA GLY A 257 -6.67 -23.08 -19.69
C GLY A 257 -7.61 -21.89 -19.46
N LEU A 258 -8.25 -21.83 -18.27
CA LEU A 258 -9.19 -20.78 -17.90
C LEU A 258 -8.49 -19.73 -17.03
N LEU A 259 -8.87 -18.46 -17.17
CA LEU A 259 -8.37 -17.37 -16.31
C LEU A 259 -9.19 -17.29 -15.01
N PRO A 260 -8.58 -17.59 -13.85
CA PRO A 260 -9.30 -17.59 -12.59
C PRO A 260 -9.45 -16.20 -12.00
N VAL A 261 -10.66 -15.88 -11.55
CA VAL A 261 -10.97 -14.86 -10.57
C VAL A 261 -11.60 -15.57 -9.38
N VAL A 262 -10.83 -15.83 -8.32
CA VAL A 262 -11.34 -16.57 -7.16
C VAL A 262 -11.28 -15.66 -5.93
N SER A 263 -12.44 -15.28 -5.42
CA SER A 263 -12.59 -14.30 -4.36
C SER A 263 -13.70 -14.71 -3.37
N ASN A 264 -14.04 -13.84 -2.43
CA ASN A 264 -15.28 -13.95 -1.68
C ASN A 264 -16.48 -13.38 -2.48
N GLN A 265 -17.69 -13.62 -2.03
CA GLN A 265 -18.91 -13.16 -2.70
C GLN A 265 -19.01 -11.63 -2.85
N ALA A 266 -18.47 -10.88 -1.90
CA ALA A 266 -18.45 -9.42 -1.94
C ALA A 266 -17.42 -8.84 -2.94
N LEU A 267 -16.52 -9.66 -3.48
CA LEU A 267 -15.40 -9.25 -4.33
C LEU A 267 -14.54 -8.14 -3.71
N ASP A 268 -14.43 -8.12 -2.38
CA ASP A 268 -13.58 -7.19 -1.62
C ASP A 268 -12.26 -7.83 -1.17
N ARG A 269 -12.02 -9.08 -1.58
CA ARG A 269 -10.80 -9.85 -1.40
C ARG A 269 -10.10 -10.07 -2.75
N LEU A 270 -8.79 -9.84 -2.80
CA LEU A 270 -7.99 -10.10 -4.00
C LEU A 270 -7.74 -11.60 -4.17
N GLY A 271 -7.92 -12.09 -5.39
CA GLY A 271 -7.72 -13.48 -5.74
C GLY A 271 -6.26 -13.86 -6.00
N PRO A 272 -5.96 -15.18 -6.14
CA PRO A 272 -4.63 -15.68 -6.48
C PRO A 272 -4.20 -15.29 -7.90
N THR A 273 -2.94 -14.89 -8.07
CA THR A 273 -2.32 -14.53 -9.35
C THR A 273 -1.29 -15.58 -9.82
N SER A 274 -0.79 -15.47 -11.04
CA SER A 274 0.31 -16.28 -11.57
C SER A 274 1.32 -15.39 -12.32
N PRO A 275 2.58 -15.27 -11.83
CA PRO A 275 3.08 -15.87 -10.58
C PRO A 275 2.34 -15.38 -9.35
N GLU A 276 2.40 -16.14 -8.27
CA GLU A 276 1.79 -15.75 -7.02
C GLU A 276 2.41 -14.47 -6.48
N THR A 277 1.57 -13.57 -5.96
CA THR A 277 2.04 -12.37 -5.27
C THR A 277 2.58 -12.73 -3.90
N ILE A 278 3.82 -12.34 -3.63
CA ILE A 278 4.43 -12.47 -2.31
C ILE A 278 3.92 -11.34 -1.42
N ARG A 279 3.31 -11.70 -0.30
CA ARG A 279 2.85 -10.73 0.70
C ARG A 279 4.04 -10.22 1.50
N ARG A 280 4.38 -8.95 1.34
CA ARG A 280 5.51 -8.34 2.03
C ARG A 280 5.11 -7.43 3.19
N GLN A 281 3.84 -7.06 3.31
CA GLN A 281 3.39 -6.21 4.41
C GLN A 281 3.25 -7.02 5.70
N VAL A 282 3.76 -6.48 6.80
CA VAL A 282 3.55 -6.98 8.16
C VAL A 282 2.82 -5.90 8.96
N LEU A 283 1.66 -6.26 9.51
CA LEU A 283 0.93 -5.35 10.39
C LEU A 283 1.63 -5.30 11.75
N VAL A 284 2.12 -4.12 12.12
CA VAL A 284 2.81 -3.89 13.39
C VAL A 284 1.91 -3.06 14.30
N LEU A 285 1.39 -3.67 15.36
CA LEU A 285 0.51 -3.04 16.33
C LEU A 285 1.33 -2.57 17.55
N HIS A 286 1.18 -1.30 17.93
CA HIS A 286 1.76 -0.70 19.13
C HIS A 286 0.66 -0.13 20.02
N ASP A 287 0.88 -0.03 21.34
CA ASP A 287 -0.13 0.44 22.30
C ASP A 287 0.03 1.92 22.69
N LEU A 288 0.70 2.71 21.85
CA LEU A 288 0.74 4.17 21.92
C LEU A 288 -0.37 4.79 21.05
N PRO A 289 -0.72 6.09 21.28
CA PRO A 289 -1.63 6.82 20.40
C PRO A 289 -1.21 6.77 18.91
N PRO A 290 -2.15 6.82 17.95
CA PRO A 290 -1.83 6.72 16.51
C PRO A 290 -0.81 7.74 16.00
N GLN A 291 -0.76 8.94 16.63
CA GLN A 291 0.16 10.02 16.26
C GLN A 291 1.60 9.78 16.73
N GLN A 292 1.81 8.81 17.63
CA GLN A 292 3.10 8.49 18.24
C GLN A 292 3.70 7.18 17.71
N ALA A 293 3.27 6.71 16.56
CA ALA A 293 3.78 5.46 15.98
C ALA A 293 5.30 5.45 15.81
N ASP A 294 5.89 6.57 15.40
CA ASP A 294 7.34 6.77 15.25
C ASP A 294 8.11 6.80 16.57
N GLN A 295 7.44 7.04 17.70
CA GLN A 295 8.02 7.02 19.04
C GLN A 295 7.94 5.62 19.66
N SER A 296 7.20 4.70 19.04
CA SER A 296 7.04 3.35 19.57
C SER A 296 8.33 2.54 19.50
N GLN A 297 8.55 1.66 20.48
CA GLN A 297 9.62 0.67 20.41
C GLN A 297 9.41 -0.29 19.23
N ALA A 298 8.17 -0.57 18.86
CA ALA A 298 7.85 -1.33 17.66
C ALA A 298 8.48 -0.70 16.40
N HIS A 299 8.45 0.62 16.27
CA HIS A 299 9.07 1.32 15.15
C HIS A 299 10.59 1.38 15.30
N SER A 300 11.10 1.90 16.42
CA SER A 300 12.53 2.17 16.60
C SER A 300 13.39 0.91 16.72
N ARG A 301 12.85 -0.19 17.27
CA ARG A 301 13.62 -1.41 17.56
C ARG A 301 13.35 -2.56 16.59
N LEU A 302 12.16 -2.61 15.97
CA LEU A 302 11.78 -3.72 15.11
C LEU A 302 11.73 -3.35 13.63
N GLY A 303 11.58 -2.06 13.30
CA GLY A 303 11.46 -1.61 11.91
C GLY A 303 12.62 -2.10 11.03
N VAL A 304 13.86 -1.84 11.46
CA VAL A 304 15.05 -2.25 10.72
C VAL A 304 15.14 -3.77 10.55
N VAL A 305 14.69 -4.55 11.55
CA VAL A 305 14.71 -6.03 11.51
C VAL A 305 13.75 -6.55 10.44
N LEU A 306 12.53 -6.01 10.40
CA LEU A 306 11.52 -6.39 9.40
C LEU A 306 11.95 -5.97 7.98
N GLU A 307 12.47 -4.76 7.83
CA GLU A 307 12.96 -4.26 6.53
C GLU A 307 14.15 -5.10 6.02
N TYR A 308 15.07 -5.50 6.90
CA TYR A 308 16.18 -6.38 6.55
C TYR A 308 15.69 -7.74 6.05
N LEU A 309 14.62 -8.29 6.61
CA LEU A 309 13.97 -9.51 6.14
C LEU A 309 13.13 -9.31 4.84
N GLY A 310 13.13 -8.11 4.27
CA GLY A 310 12.40 -7.79 3.05
C GLY A 310 10.91 -7.47 3.27
N PHE A 311 10.47 -7.35 4.50
CA PHE A 311 9.09 -6.95 4.81
C PHE A 311 8.89 -5.43 4.75
N VAL A 312 7.64 -5.03 4.59
CA VAL A 312 7.19 -3.63 4.67
C VAL A 312 6.33 -3.49 5.93
N PRO A 313 6.87 -2.93 7.03
CA PRO A 313 6.10 -2.76 8.25
C PRO A 313 5.00 -1.69 8.08
N VAL A 314 3.78 -2.02 8.48
CA VAL A 314 2.63 -1.11 8.50
C VAL A 314 2.23 -0.89 9.95
N TYR A 315 2.60 0.27 10.49
CA TYR A 315 2.36 0.60 11.90
C TYR A 315 0.92 1.06 12.12
N ARG A 316 0.30 0.53 13.18
CA ARG A 316 -1.03 0.92 13.60
C ARG A 316 -1.16 0.87 15.12
N SER A 317 -1.90 1.82 15.68
CA SER A 317 -2.20 1.80 17.10
C SER A 317 -3.21 0.69 17.44
N ALA A 318 -2.89 -0.08 18.48
CA ALA A 318 -3.79 -1.05 19.09
C ALA A 318 -5.00 -0.39 19.79
N LEU A 319 -5.00 0.93 19.94
CA LEU A 319 -6.12 1.71 20.47
C LEU A 319 -7.20 1.97 19.41
N GLU A 320 -6.89 1.78 18.13
CA GLU A 320 -7.85 1.87 17.03
C GLU A 320 -8.72 0.59 16.95
N PRO A 321 -9.91 0.68 16.32
CA PRO A 321 -10.74 -0.51 16.10
C PRO A 321 -9.99 -1.58 15.32
N PRO A 322 -10.19 -2.89 15.62
CA PRO A 322 -9.62 -3.98 14.83
C PRO A 322 -9.99 -3.89 13.34
N LEU A 323 -9.11 -4.41 12.50
CA LEU A 323 -9.34 -4.50 11.06
C LEU A 323 -10.34 -5.62 10.74
N SER A 324 -11.09 -5.48 9.63
CA SER A 324 -11.93 -6.55 9.09
C SER A 324 -11.08 -7.70 8.53
N GLU A 325 -11.61 -8.92 8.51
CA GLU A 325 -10.91 -10.11 8.02
C GLU A 325 -10.40 -9.97 6.57
N PRO A 326 -11.18 -9.47 5.59
CA PRO A 326 -10.69 -9.27 4.22
C PRO A 326 -9.46 -8.36 4.13
N VAL A 327 -9.34 -7.41 5.06
CA VAL A 327 -8.18 -6.49 5.12
C VAL A 327 -6.92 -7.21 5.59
N LEU A 328 -7.06 -8.29 6.37
CA LEU A 328 -5.94 -9.10 6.84
C LEU A 328 -5.24 -9.87 5.70
N ASP A 329 -5.95 -10.20 4.63
CA ASP A 329 -5.38 -10.95 3.50
C ASP A 329 -4.21 -10.24 2.80
N ARG A 330 -4.05 -8.94 3.02
CA ARG A 330 -2.92 -8.17 2.48
C ARG A 330 -1.62 -8.36 3.25
N TYR A 331 -1.70 -8.85 4.48
CA TYR A 331 -0.54 -9.00 5.36
C TYR A 331 0.05 -10.41 5.30
N HIS A 332 1.38 -10.49 5.42
CA HIS A 332 2.10 -11.74 5.62
C HIS A 332 1.94 -12.25 7.05
N GLY A 333 1.95 -11.33 8.02
CA GLY A 333 1.82 -11.63 9.43
C GLY A 333 1.47 -10.40 10.25
N VAL A 334 1.23 -10.63 11.53
CA VAL A 334 0.92 -9.59 12.53
C VAL A 334 1.93 -9.64 13.66
N VAL A 335 2.52 -8.50 13.99
CA VAL A 335 3.37 -8.32 15.16
C VAL A 335 2.69 -7.36 16.13
N VAL A 336 2.62 -7.72 17.39
CA VAL A 336 2.09 -6.85 18.46
C VAL A 336 3.21 -6.57 19.44
N TRP A 337 3.49 -5.29 19.64
CA TRP A 337 4.47 -4.84 20.63
C TRP A 337 3.77 -4.01 21.71
N TRP A 338 3.71 -4.56 22.92
CA TRP A 338 3.18 -3.87 24.08
C TRP A 338 4.30 -3.16 24.86
N GLU A 339 4.21 -1.85 24.96
CA GLU A 339 5.15 -1.00 25.71
C GLU A 339 4.63 -0.70 27.12
N ALA A 340 3.34 -0.38 27.21
CA ALA A 340 2.69 0.01 28.46
C ALA A 340 1.98 -1.16 29.16
N GLY A 341 1.85 -2.32 28.52
CA GLY A 341 1.12 -3.46 29.06
C GLY A 341 -0.36 -3.20 29.32
N THR A 342 -0.95 -2.23 28.64
CA THR A 342 -2.34 -1.81 28.83
C THR A 342 -3.30 -2.95 28.46
N ALA A 343 -4.40 -3.12 29.21
CA ALA A 343 -5.34 -4.19 29.00
C ALA A 343 -6.22 -3.96 27.77
N HIS A 344 -5.93 -4.66 26.68
CA HIS A 344 -6.68 -4.62 25.42
C HIS A 344 -7.46 -5.91 25.18
N SER A 345 -8.43 -6.24 26.04
CA SER A 345 -9.18 -7.50 25.93
C SER A 345 -9.83 -7.71 24.55
N ARG A 346 -10.38 -6.64 23.94
CA ARG A 346 -10.98 -6.73 22.58
C ARG A 346 -9.94 -7.05 21.52
N LEU A 347 -8.77 -6.40 21.58
CA LEU A 347 -7.68 -6.67 20.67
C LEU A 347 -7.23 -8.14 20.78
N CYS A 348 -6.99 -8.62 22.01
CA CYS A 348 -6.53 -9.99 22.22
C CYS A 348 -7.58 -11.05 21.80
N GLN A 349 -8.87 -10.76 21.97
CA GLN A 349 -9.95 -11.61 21.44
C GLN A 349 -9.93 -11.65 19.91
N TRP A 350 -9.81 -10.47 19.26
CA TRP A 350 -9.71 -10.39 17.80
C TRP A 350 -8.46 -11.11 17.27
N LEU A 351 -7.30 -10.95 17.92
CA LEU A 351 -6.09 -11.66 17.54
C LEU A 351 -6.26 -13.18 17.63
N GLY A 352 -6.91 -13.68 18.70
CA GLY A 352 -7.17 -15.11 18.86
C GLY A 352 -8.20 -15.66 17.88
N ASN A 353 -9.24 -14.91 17.55
CA ASN A 353 -10.35 -15.40 16.74
C ASN A 353 -10.14 -15.21 15.23
N SER A 354 -9.43 -14.15 14.84
CA SER A 354 -9.36 -13.72 13.43
C SER A 354 -7.94 -13.72 12.84
N VAL A 355 -6.89 -13.79 13.67
CA VAL A 355 -5.51 -13.68 13.21
C VAL A 355 -4.73 -14.98 13.41
N GLN A 356 -4.73 -15.54 14.60
CA GLN A 356 -3.84 -16.63 15.01
C GLN A 356 -3.92 -17.89 14.12
N ASP A 357 -5.11 -18.22 13.61
CA ASP A 357 -5.31 -19.39 12.74
C ASP A 357 -5.10 -19.08 11.24
N GLN A 358 -4.93 -17.81 10.90
CA GLN A 358 -4.85 -17.38 9.49
C GLN A 358 -3.47 -16.84 9.10
N LEU A 359 -2.78 -16.16 10.01
CA LEU A 359 -1.52 -15.48 9.77
C LEU A 359 -0.52 -15.75 10.91
N PRO A 360 0.80 -15.76 10.62
CA PRO A 360 1.80 -15.74 11.67
C PRO A 360 1.59 -14.57 12.63
N LEU A 361 1.54 -14.87 13.93
CA LEU A 361 1.32 -13.89 15.00
C LEU A 361 2.53 -13.85 15.95
N VAL A 362 3.18 -12.69 16.04
CA VAL A 362 4.29 -12.45 16.95
C VAL A 362 3.85 -11.50 18.07
N LEU A 363 4.09 -11.91 19.31
CA LEU A 363 3.73 -11.15 20.51
C LEU A 363 4.99 -10.73 21.25
N MET A 364 5.19 -9.44 21.47
CA MET A 364 6.42 -8.88 22.04
C MET A 364 6.14 -7.85 23.14
N GLY A 365 7.10 -7.66 24.02
CA GLY A 365 7.08 -6.59 25.03
C GLY A 365 6.40 -6.95 26.35
N LEU A 366 5.73 -5.97 26.96
CA LEU A 366 5.06 -6.11 28.25
C LEU A 366 3.68 -6.73 28.08
N MET A 367 3.54 -8.01 28.46
CA MET A 367 2.28 -8.75 28.31
C MET A 367 1.16 -8.14 29.14
N PRO A 368 0.00 -7.76 28.56
CA PRO A 368 -1.16 -7.30 29.29
C PRO A 368 -1.70 -8.34 30.27
N ALA A 369 -2.13 -7.89 31.45
CA ALA A 369 -2.69 -8.77 32.50
C ALA A 369 -4.07 -9.37 32.14
N ALA A 370 -4.73 -8.87 31.08
CA ALA A 370 -6.05 -9.33 30.65
C ALA A 370 -6.06 -10.84 30.33
N PRO A 371 -7.01 -11.62 30.84
CA PRO A 371 -7.05 -13.08 30.65
C PRO A 371 -7.10 -13.51 29.17
N ALA A 372 -7.72 -12.71 28.30
CA ALA A 372 -7.75 -12.99 26.86
C ALA A 372 -6.35 -12.92 26.25
N CYS A 373 -5.53 -11.96 26.66
CA CYS A 373 -4.17 -11.79 26.19
C CYS A 373 -3.25 -12.92 26.71
N GLN A 374 -3.39 -13.30 27.98
CA GLN A 374 -2.61 -14.41 28.53
C GLN A 374 -2.91 -15.74 27.82
N ARG A 375 -4.18 -16.01 27.50
CA ARG A 375 -4.57 -17.21 26.74
C ARG A 375 -3.98 -17.21 25.32
N LEU A 376 -3.89 -16.04 24.71
CA LEU A 376 -3.30 -15.90 23.36
C LEU A 376 -1.83 -16.33 23.31
N VAL A 377 -1.09 -16.17 24.42
CA VAL A 377 0.34 -16.53 24.50
C VAL A 377 0.54 -18.04 24.61
N SER A 378 -0.09 -18.70 25.57
CA SER A 378 0.21 -20.10 25.88
C SER A 378 -1.02 -20.99 26.06
N GLY A 379 -2.23 -20.45 25.93
CA GLY A 379 -3.46 -21.17 26.27
C GLY A 379 -3.61 -21.47 27.78
N GLN A 380 -2.56 -21.28 28.56
CA GLN A 380 -2.51 -21.56 30.00
C GLN A 380 -2.34 -20.26 30.81
N ARG A 381 -2.64 -20.39 32.13
CA ARG A 381 -2.47 -19.26 33.06
C ARG A 381 -0.99 -18.98 33.28
N MET A 382 -0.58 -17.76 32.96
CA MET A 382 0.76 -17.25 33.27
C MET A 382 0.92 -17.04 34.79
N ARG A 383 2.16 -17.21 35.28
CA ARG A 383 2.49 -17.08 36.73
C ARG A 383 3.75 -16.25 36.89
N VAL A 384 3.87 -15.54 37.99
CA VAL A 384 5.11 -14.85 38.38
C VAL A 384 6.08 -15.90 38.92
N PRO A 385 7.30 -16.05 38.34
CA PRO A 385 8.32 -16.94 38.84
C PRO A 385 8.79 -16.53 40.26
N GLU A 386 9.06 -17.50 41.11
CA GLU A 386 9.44 -17.26 42.50
C GLU A 386 10.97 -17.37 42.72
N GLY A 387 11.56 -16.36 43.36
CA GLY A 387 12.96 -16.39 43.75
C GLY A 387 13.94 -16.05 42.62
N MET A 388 15.14 -16.60 42.72
CA MET A 388 16.20 -16.50 41.69
C MET A 388 15.88 -17.47 40.55
N LEU A 389 16.04 -17.02 39.35
CA LEU A 389 15.84 -17.83 38.14
C LEU A 389 17.14 -18.59 37.81
N GLN A 390 16.96 -19.85 37.43
CA GLN A 390 18.03 -20.68 36.86
C GLN A 390 17.73 -20.87 35.37
N VAL A 391 18.75 -20.66 34.54
CA VAL A 391 18.66 -20.93 33.13
C VAL A 391 18.82 -22.42 32.89
N SER A 392 17.83 -23.08 32.32
CA SER A 392 17.82 -24.51 32.02
C SER A 392 18.22 -24.78 30.58
N ALA A 393 17.82 -23.93 29.60
CA ALA A 393 18.25 -24.00 28.21
C ALA A 393 18.21 -22.64 27.52
N LEU A 394 19.11 -22.44 26.57
CA LEU A 394 19.21 -21.25 25.71
C LEU A 394 19.42 -21.68 24.26
N GLN A 395 18.72 -21.01 23.35
CA GLN A 395 19.04 -21.03 21.93
C GLN A 395 20.41 -20.37 21.70
N GLU A 396 21.14 -20.79 20.68
CA GLU A 396 22.58 -20.48 20.51
C GLU A 396 22.93 -18.99 20.45
N THR A 397 22.01 -18.12 20.00
CA THR A 397 22.23 -16.66 19.90
C THR A 397 21.91 -15.91 21.19
N VAL A 398 21.18 -16.52 22.12
CA VAL A 398 20.77 -15.88 23.37
C VAL A 398 21.96 -15.64 24.28
N GLY A 399 22.12 -14.37 24.72
CA GLY A 399 23.25 -13.94 25.53
C GLY A 399 24.59 -13.86 24.77
N ARG A 400 24.57 -13.95 23.45
CA ARG A 400 25.74 -13.89 22.57
C ARG A 400 25.61 -12.97 21.38
N PHE A 401 24.46 -12.31 21.21
CA PHE A 401 24.23 -11.37 20.11
C PHE A 401 24.78 -9.99 20.48
N GLU A 402 24.00 -9.16 21.19
CA GLU A 402 24.46 -7.87 21.70
C GLU A 402 24.58 -7.88 23.23
N GLY A 403 23.52 -8.28 23.92
CA GLY A 403 23.49 -8.43 25.36
C GLY A 403 23.89 -9.83 25.82
N SER A 404 24.44 -9.92 27.03
CA SER A 404 24.94 -11.17 27.60
C SER A 404 24.28 -11.57 28.92
N ARG A 405 23.65 -10.64 29.63
CA ARG A 405 23.12 -10.82 30.98
C ARG A 405 21.62 -10.97 30.99
N LEU A 406 21.13 -12.15 31.32
CA LEU A 406 19.72 -12.43 31.50
C LEU A 406 19.22 -11.94 32.88
N PRO A 407 17.93 -11.53 32.99
CA PRO A 407 17.34 -11.16 34.27
C PRO A 407 17.36 -12.30 35.29
N ALA A 408 17.93 -12.08 36.46
CA ALA A 408 17.99 -13.06 37.53
C ALA A 408 16.71 -13.18 38.37
N ARG A 409 15.82 -12.20 38.26
CA ARG A 409 14.48 -12.16 38.90
C ARG A 409 13.51 -11.41 38.00
N VAL A 410 12.25 -11.84 37.97
CA VAL A 410 11.20 -11.23 37.14
C VAL A 410 9.93 -11.04 37.97
N PRO A 411 9.45 -9.80 38.16
CA PRO A 411 8.21 -9.53 38.88
C PRO A 411 6.96 -9.65 37.99
N LEU A 412 7.10 -10.12 36.75
CA LEU A 412 6.05 -10.24 35.77
C LEU A 412 5.60 -11.70 35.59
N ALA A 413 4.34 -11.91 35.24
CA ALA A 413 3.83 -13.24 34.94
C ALA A 413 4.43 -13.75 33.61
N MET A 414 4.96 -14.98 33.61
CA MET A 414 5.57 -15.65 32.47
C MET A 414 4.77 -16.87 32.05
N PRO A 415 4.78 -17.23 30.77
CA PRO A 415 4.15 -18.44 30.28
C PRO A 415 4.91 -19.68 30.79
N PRO A 416 4.18 -20.74 31.19
CA PRO A 416 4.82 -22.02 31.48
C PRO A 416 5.47 -22.59 30.22
N ALA A 417 6.54 -23.33 30.37
CA ALA A 417 7.15 -24.09 29.29
C ALA A 417 6.18 -25.18 28.80
N MET A 418 6.15 -25.41 27.49
CA MET A 418 5.28 -26.39 26.83
C MET A 418 6.09 -27.18 25.79
N ASP A 419 5.88 -28.50 25.74
CA ASP A 419 6.59 -29.40 24.81
C ASP A 419 6.26 -29.11 23.32
N THR A 420 5.16 -28.41 23.05
CA THR A 420 4.74 -28.03 21.70
C THR A 420 5.43 -26.78 21.18
N TYR A 421 6.22 -26.07 22.01
CA TYR A 421 6.91 -24.85 21.64
C TYR A 421 8.41 -25.08 21.58
N GLU A 422 9.09 -24.38 20.68
CA GLU A 422 10.55 -24.34 20.63
C GLU A 422 11.04 -23.20 21.54
N PRO A 423 11.54 -23.52 22.75
CA PRO A 423 12.01 -22.49 23.67
C PRO A 423 13.32 -21.89 23.23
N TRP A 424 13.38 -20.57 23.11
CA TRP A 424 14.63 -19.83 22.95
C TRP A 424 15.27 -19.51 24.29
N ILE A 425 14.43 -19.29 25.32
CA ILE A 425 14.86 -19.14 26.70
C ILE A 425 14.02 -20.06 27.56
N LEU A 426 14.61 -21.00 28.23
CA LEU A 426 14.01 -21.86 29.23
C LEU A 426 14.61 -21.57 30.60
N ILE A 427 13.75 -21.20 31.56
CA ILE A 427 14.15 -20.84 32.93
C ILE A 427 13.34 -21.61 33.94
N GLU A 428 13.91 -21.85 35.10
CA GLU A 428 13.26 -22.47 36.27
C GLU A 428 13.25 -21.53 37.48
N ASP A 429 12.16 -21.56 38.24
CA ASP A 429 12.06 -20.85 39.49
C ASP A 429 12.55 -21.71 40.69
N LYS A 430 12.60 -21.12 41.89
CA LYS A 430 13.03 -21.86 43.12
C LYS A 430 12.20 -23.11 43.45
N ASN A 431 11.01 -23.26 42.84
CA ASN A 431 10.13 -24.43 43.02
C ASN A 431 10.22 -25.44 41.87
N ALA A 432 11.29 -25.35 41.05
CA ALA A 432 11.50 -26.16 39.85
C ALA A 432 10.33 -26.09 38.83
N ARG A 433 9.66 -24.94 38.73
CA ARG A 433 8.66 -24.69 37.68
C ARG A 433 9.34 -24.06 36.49
N SER A 434 9.12 -24.64 35.33
CA SER A 434 9.73 -24.19 34.07
C SER A 434 8.87 -23.16 33.36
N TYR A 435 9.51 -22.12 32.82
CA TYR A 435 8.90 -21.05 32.06
C TYR A 435 9.69 -20.79 30.78
N SER A 436 8.96 -20.39 29.71
CA SER A 436 9.60 -19.96 28.46
C SER A 436 9.13 -18.55 28.09
N PRO A 437 9.88 -17.50 28.45
CA PRO A 437 9.54 -16.14 28.11
C PRO A 437 9.80 -15.77 26.64
N VAL A 438 10.67 -16.53 25.94
CA VAL A 438 10.97 -16.36 24.52
C VAL A 438 10.90 -17.73 23.86
N PHE A 439 10.04 -17.88 22.86
CA PHE A 439 9.83 -19.15 22.14
C PHE A 439 9.21 -18.94 20.76
N ILE A 440 9.40 -19.95 19.90
CA ILE A 440 8.71 -20.09 18.61
C ILE A 440 7.61 -21.14 18.72
N ARG A 441 6.52 -20.95 18.02
CA ARG A 441 5.40 -21.87 17.89
C ARG A 441 4.93 -21.96 16.43
N PRO A 442 4.12 -22.96 16.04
CA PRO A 442 3.64 -23.10 14.67
C PRO A 442 2.96 -21.84 14.12
N GLU A 443 2.21 -21.11 14.95
CA GLU A 443 1.45 -19.91 14.61
C GLU A 443 2.26 -18.61 14.73
N GLY A 444 3.57 -18.65 15.03
CA GLY A 444 4.42 -17.46 15.14
C GLY A 444 5.40 -17.48 16.31
N GLY A 445 5.57 -16.36 17.00
CA GLY A 445 6.58 -16.25 18.07
C GLY A 445 6.09 -15.42 19.27
N VAL A 446 6.76 -15.63 20.40
CA VAL A 446 6.53 -14.87 21.64
C VAL A 446 7.87 -14.45 22.22
N ALA A 447 8.04 -13.16 22.53
CA ALA A 447 9.21 -12.64 23.22
C ALA A 447 8.79 -11.58 24.25
N LEU A 448 8.86 -11.90 25.53
CA LEU A 448 8.33 -11.07 26.60
C LEU A 448 9.43 -10.31 27.36
N SER A 449 9.13 -9.07 27.73
CA SER A 449 9.94 -8.30 28.66
C SER A 449 10.00 -8.99 30.02
N PRO A 450 11.15 -8.94 30.70
CA PRO A 450 12.38 -8.21 30.39
C PRO A 450 13.44 -9.02 29.60
N PHE A 451 13.06 -10.10 28.91
CA PHE A 451 13.98 -10.99 28.19
C PHE A 451 14.29 -10.56 26.76
N LEU A 452 13.89 -9.35 26.34
CA LEU A 452 14.25 -8.81 25.03
C LEU A 452 15.61 -8.12 25.05
N PHE A 453 15.87 -7.32 26.11
CA PHE A 453 17.03 -6.44 26.16
C PHE A 453 17.78 -6.53 27.47
N GLU A 454 19.12 -6.39 27.38
CA GLU A 454 19.97 -5.99 28.48
C GLU A 454 20.07 -4.47 28.50
N PRO A 455 19.80 -3.79 29.66
CA PRO A 455 20.02 -2.36 29.78
C PRO A 455 21.50 -2.01 29.66
N GLY A 456 21.83 -1.03 28.81
CA GLY A 456 23.16 -0.46 28.63
C GLY A 456 23.32 0.92 29.29
N PRO A 457 24.49 1.58 29.17
CA PRO A 457 24.70 2.95 29.56
C PRO A 457 23.85 3.90 28.68
N ASP A 458 23.56 5.09 29.21
CA ASP A 458 22.86 6.17 28.49
C ASP A 458 21.50 5.76 27.90
N ASN A 459 20.76 4.91 28.62
CA ASN A 459 19.48 4.33 28.19
C ASN A 459 19.57 3.44 26.94
N ALA A 460 20.77 3.06 26.50
CA ALA A 460 20.93 2.06 25.45
C ALA A 460 20.32 0.71 25.87
N ALA A 461 19.84 -0.04 24.90
CA ALA A 461 19.31 -1.38 25.11
C ALA A 461 19.99 -2.32 24.09
N TYR A 462 20.41 -3.49 24.57
CA TYR A 462 21.09 -4.49 23.77
C TYR A 462 20.23 -5.73 23.63
N TRP A 463 19.96 -6.19 22.40
CA TRP A 463 19.18 -7.39 22.16
C TRP A 463 19.84 -8.61 22.83
N LEU A 464 19.08 -9.33 23.64
CA LEU A 464 19.54 -10.55 24.29
C LEU A 464 19.65 -11.75 23.36
N PHE A 465 19.04 -11.69 22.19
CA PHE A 465 19.08 -12.69 21.14
C PHE A 465 19.06 -12.01 19.77
N ASP A 466 19.40 -12.77 18.72
CA ASP A 466 19.33 -12.26 17.34
C ASP A 466 17.87 -12.02 16.92
N PRO A 467 17.42 -10.76 16.82
CA PRO A 467 16.05 -10.43 16.47
C PRO A 467 15.73 -10.76 15.01
N VAL A 468 16.72 -10.75 14.12
CA VAL A 468 16.51 -11.07 12.70
C VAL A 468 16.18 -12.56 12.57
N ARG A 469 16.96 -13.43 13.22
CA ARG A 469 16.69 -14.87 13.24
C ARG A 469 15.38 -15.19 13.93
N PHE A 470 15.08 -14.54 15.08
CA PHE A 470 13.81 -14.74 15.77
C PHE A 470 12.61 -14.39 14.90
N MET A 471 12.64 -13.24 14.22
CA MET A 471 11.56 -12.82 13.34
C MET A 471 11.47 -13.69 12.07
N ALA A 472 12.59 -14.18 11.54
CA ALA A 472 12.59 -15.13 10.43
C ALA A 472 11.93 -16.46 10.83
N ASP A 473 12.25 -17.01 11.98
CA ASP A 473 11.66 -18.25 12.48
C ASP A 473 10.17 -18.09 12.84
N ALA A 474 9.79 -16.91 13.36
CA ALA A 474 8.40 -16.61 13.74
C ALA A 474 7.51 -16.28 12.55
N LEU A 475 7.94 -15.48 11.60
CA LEU A 475 7.17 -15.06 10.44
C LEU A 475 7.32 -15.96 9.22
N LYS A 476 8.39 -16.78 9.17
CA LYS A 476 8.65 -17.72 8.07
C LYS A 476 8.54 -17.05 6.69
N PRO A 477 9.40 -16.03 6.39
CA PRO A 477 9.35 -15.34 5.11
C PRO A 477 9.56 -16.34 3.97
N GLU A 478 8.78 -16.19 2.90
CA GLU A 478 9.04 -16.93 1.68
C GLU A 478 10.38 -16.47 1.08
N SER A 479 11.08 -17.37 0.39
CA SER A 479 12.32 -17.01 -0.29
C SER A 479 12.01 -16.06 -1.46
N HIS A 480 12.30 -14.79 -1.25
CA HIS A 480 12.11 -13.73 -2.26
C HIS A 480 13.26 -12.71 -2.17
N PRO A 481 13.59 -12.02 -3.27
CA PRO A 481 14.53 -10.94 -3.21
C PRO A 481 14.04 -9.80 -2.32
N GLY A 482 14.79 -9.44 -1.32
CA GLY A 482 14.60 -8.23 -0.54
C GLY A 482 15.24 -7.01 -1.22
N VAL A 483 14.70 -5.82 -0.97
CA VAL A 483 15.39 -4.59 -1.35
C VAL A 483 16.59 -4.44 -0.41
N ASP A 484 17.79 -4.30 -0.99
CA ASP A 484 18.96 -3.96 -0.18
C ASP A 484 18.83 -2.52 0.32
N ALA A 485 18.46 -2.35 1.58
CA ALA A 485 18.31 -1.04 2.21
C ALA A 485 19.65 -0.48 2.73
N THR A 486 20.72 -1.26 2.67
CA THR A 486 22.03 -0.91 3.26
C THR A 486 23.11 -0.65 2.24
N THR A 487 23.05 -1.31 1.09
CA THR A 487 24.02 -1.16 0.01
C THR A 487 23.33 -1.24 -1.37
N GLU A 488 23.93 -0.64 -2.38
CA GLU A 488 23.51 -0.80 -3.77
C GLU A 488 24.25 -2.00 -4.41
N ALA A 489 23.71 -3.18 -4.26
CA ALA A 489 24.32 -4.43 -4.75
C ALA A 489 25.77 -4.60 -4.25
N GLY A 490 26.02 -4.38 -2.96
CA GLY A 490 27.35 -4.42 -2.34
C GLY A 490 28.19 -3.15 -2.52
N ARG A 491 27.65 -2.09 -3.12
CA ARG A 491 28.31 -0.79 -3.30
C ARG A 491 27.79 0.20 -2.25
N ARG A 492 28.58 1.23 -1.97
CA ARG A 492 28.14 2.35 -1.15
C ARG A 492 27.90 3.56 -2.07
N ILE A 493 26.79 4.25 -1.84
CA ILE A 493 26.47 5.53 -2.50
C ILE A 493 26.86 6.65 -1.53
N ILE A 494 27.62 7.62 -2.02
CA ILE A 494 27.87 8.87 -1.31
C ILE A 494 26.87 9.89 -1.82
N THR A 495 26.05 10.44 -0.93
CA THR A 495 25.17 11.57 -1.20
C THR A 495 25.61 12.76 -0.35
N ALA A 496 25.53 13.96 -0.91
CA ALA A 496 25.81 15.20 -0.20
C ALA A 496 24.54 16.05 -0.15
N HIS A 497 24.13 16.41 1.06
CA HIS A 497 23.06 17.37 1.29
C HIS A 497 23.66 18.61 1.94
N ILE A 498 23.34 19.78 1.42
CA ILE A 498 23.69 21.06 1.99
C ILE A 498 22.40 21.69 2.49
N ASP A 499 22.29 21.73 3.80
CA ASP A 499 21.16 22.31 4.51
C ASP A 499 21.12 23.84 4.33
N GLY A 500 19.95 24.44 4.47
CA GLY A 500 19.75 25.87 4.25
C GLY A 500 20.16 26.75 5.43
N ASP A 501 20.43 26.15 6.59
CA ASP A 501 20.72 26.89 7.82
C ASP A 501 21.98 27.75 7.74
N GLY A 502 21.83 29.00 8.16
CA GLY A 502 22.96 29.91 8.29
C GLY A 502 23.56 30.35 6.95
N ALA A 503 22.80 30.35 5.87
CA ALA A 503 23.26 30.77 4.54
C ALA A 503 23.93 32.15 4.57
N VAL A 504 23.40 33.09 5.34
CA VAL A 504 23.90 34.47 5.48
C VAL A 504 24.96 34.63 6.58
N SER A 505 25.27 33.59 7.34
CA SER A 505 26.28 33.62 8.41
C SER A 505 27.64 34.00 7.83
N ARG A 506 28.43 34.74 8.61
CA ARG A 506 29.76 35.21 8.17
C ARG A 506 30.83 34.18 8.50
N ALA A 507 31.50 33.68 7.46
CA ALA A 507 32.58 32.73 7.63
C ALA A 507 33.85 33.40 8.22
N ASN A 508 34.55 32.68 9.10
CA ASN A 508 35.82 33.15 9.67
C ASN A 508 36.97 32.98 8.68
N LEU A 509 36.88 33.71 7.57
CA LEU A 509 37.84 33.73 6.47
C LEU A 509 38.18 35.18 6.10
N PRO A 510 39.31 35.45 5.43
CA PRO A 510 39.65 36.81 4.97
C PRO A 510 38.50 37.43 4.18
N GLY A 511 38.08 38.66 4.57
CA GLY A 511 36.94 39.36 3.97
C GLY A 511 35.57 38.93 4.51
N THR A 512 35.49 38.02 5.50
CA THR A 512 34.28 37.58 6.18
C THR A 512 33.09 37.33 5.23
N PRO A 513 33.25 36.50 4.17
CA PRO A 513 32.20 36.24 3.19
C PRO A 513 31.01 35.54 3.83
N GLN A 514 29.82 35.62 3.18
CA GLN A 514 28.68 34.80 3.61
C GLN A 514 29.02 33.29 3.46
N ALA A 515 28.50 32.47 4.37
CA ALA A 515 28.74 31.03 4.37
C ALA A 515 28.30 30.35 3.06
N ILE A 516 27.15 30.75 2.52
CA ILE A 516 26.65 30.25 1.24
C ILE A 516 27.63 30.52 0.08
N LYS A 517 28.35 31.64 0.10
CA LYS A 517 29.39 31.97 -0.91
C LYS A 517 30.60 31.06 -0.77
N VAL A 518 31.02 30.76 0.44
CA VAL A 518 32.10 29.80 0.71
C VAL A 518 31.71 28.40 0.23
N ILE A 519 30.48 27.99 0.50
CA ILE A 519 29.95 26.69 0.03
C ILE A 519 30.00 26.59 -1.48
N LEU A 520 29.55 27.64 -2.19
CA LEU A 520 29.62 27.67 -3.65
C LEU A 520 31.05 27.50 -4.15
N ASP A 521 31.97 28.36 -3.67
CA ASP A 521 33.31 28.45 -4.25
C ASP A 521 34.26 27.34 -3.78
N LYS A 522 34.10 26.83 -2.56
CA LYS A 522 35.04 25.86 -1.95
C LYS A 522 34.52 24.44 -1.92
N ILE A 523 33.21 24.24 -2.00
CA ILE A 523 32.60 22.90 -1.94
C ILE A 523 32.00 22.54 -3.31
N ILE A 524 30.95 23.22 -3.72
CA ILE A 524 30.15 22.82 -4.90
C ILE A 524 30.98 22.81 -6.18
N ARG A 525 31.73 23.91 -6.43
CA ARG A 525 32.60 24.03 -7.61
C ARG A 525 33.89 23.23 -7.52
N HIS A 526 34.30 22.90 -6.29
CA HIS A 526 35.56 22.19 -6.10
C HIS A 526 35.38 20.67 -6.20
N TYR A 527 34.22 20.15 -5.74
CA TYR A 527 33.92 18.71 -5.73
C TYR A 527 32.81 18.41 -6.76
N PRO A 528 33.13 17.77 -7.90
CA PRO A 528 32.15 17.52 -8.97
C PRO A 528 31.27 16.30 -8.67
N ILE A 529 30.81 16.14 -7.44
CA ILE A 529 29.81 15.15 -7.03
C ILE A 529 28.43 15.80 -6.97
N PRO A 530 27.33 15.05 -7.12
CA PRO A 530 26.00 15.59 -6.93
C PRO A 530 25.80 16.15 -5.52
N HIS A 531 25.27 17.37 -5.43
CA HIS A 531 24.88 18.02 -4.18
C HIS A 531 23.39 18.36 -4.22
N THR A 532 22.62 17.94 -3.21
CA THR A 532 21.30 18.49 -3.00
C THR A 532 21.45 19.75 -2.13
N VAL A 533 21.06 20.91 -2.65
CA VAL A 533 21.20 22.19 -1.95
C VAL A 533 19.85 22.79 -1.69
N SER A 534 19.57 23.06 -0.42
CA SER A 534 18.32 23.68 0.01
C SER A 534 18.53 25.10 0.56
N VAL A 535 17.45 25.86 0.67
CA VAL A 535 17.45 27.21 1.25
C VAL A 535 16.25 27.38 2.14
N ILE A 536 16.47 28.12 3.25
CA ILE A 536 15.43 28.70 4.09
C ILE A 536 15.05 30.04 3.47
N GLU A 537 13.82 30.17 2.98
CA GLU A 537 13.40 31.40 2.30
C GLU A 537 13.55 32.64 3.21
N ALA A 538 13.17 32.55 4.49
CA ALA A 538 13.25 33.66 5.42
C ALA A 538 14.68 34.11 5.74
N GLU A 539 15.71 33.30 5.48
CA GLU A 539 17.10 33.73 5.62
C GLU A 539 17.59 34.49 4.39
N VAL A 540 17.18 34.11 3.19
CA VAL A 540 17.72 34.66 1.96
C VAL A 540 16.85 35.71 1.30
N SER A 541 15.56 35.81 1.64
CA SER A 541 14.63 36.74 0.99
C SER A 541 14.69 38.16 1.57
N GLU A 542 14.35 39.16 0.76
CA GLU A 542 14.26 40.57 1.19
C GLU A 542 13.16 40.81 2.25
N ARG A 543 12.16 39.92 2.29
CA ARG A 543 11.05 39.94 3.26
C ARG A 543 11.29 39.05 4.45
N GLY A 544 12.47 38.49 4.57
CA GLY A 544 12.87 37.60 5.66
C GLY A 544 13.51 38.34 6.84
N VAL A 545 14.34 37.60 7.58
CA VAL A 545 14.95 38.06 8.83
C VAL A 545 16.20 38.91 8.59
N TYR A 546 16.87 38.71 7.44
CA TYR A 546 18.14 39.39 7.16
C TYR A 546 18.08 40.23 5.86
N PRO A 547 17.23 41.26 5.76
CA PRO A 547 17.01 42.02 4.53
C PRO A 547 18.28 42.74 4.03
N ALA A 548 19.21 43.10 4.90
CA ALA A 548 20.48 43.72 4.52
C ALA A 548 21.42 42.73 3.79
N GLU A 549 21.32 41.46 4.08
CA GLU A 549 22.15 40.37 3.52
C GLU A 549 21.52 39.70 2.31
N SER A 550 20.22 39.93 2.06
CA SER A 550 19.39 39.19 1.12
C SER A 550 19.87 39.32 -0.33
N ARG A 551 20.33 40.49 -0.77
CA ARG A 551 20.79 40.71 -2.14
C ARG A 551 21.95 39.79 -2.50
N GLU A 552 22.96 39.69 -1.64
CA GLU A 552 24.14 38.85 -1.86
C GLU A 552 23.74 37.36 -1.79
N ALA A 553 22.89 37.01 -0.80
CA ALA A 553 22.41 35.64 -0.60
C ALA A 553 21.58 35.13 -1.81
N LEU A 554 20.63 35.92 -2.30
CA LEU A 554 19.81 35.59 -3.46
C LEU A 554 20.63 35.39 -4.73
N GLU A 555 21.60 36.31 -4.98
CA GLU A 555 22.47 36.18 -6.13
C GLU A 555 23.34 34.92 -6.04
N THR A 556 23.89 34.62 -4.87
CA THR A 556 24.69 33.43 -4.66
C THR A 556 23.84 32.16 -4.78
N THR A 557 22.61 32.17 -4.26
CA THR A 557 21.66 31.05 -4.41
C THR A 557 21.36 30.75 -5.88
N ARG A 558 21.10 31.80 -6.69
CA ARG A 558 20.91 31.64 -8.14
C ARG A 558 22.13 31.05 -8.84
N GLN A 559 23.34 31.43 -8.40
CA GLN A 559 24.58 30.85 -8.96
C GLN A 559 24.68 29.37 -8.58
N ILE A 560 24.40 29.00 -7.33
CA ILE A 560 24.39 27.60 -6.87
C ILE A 560 23.42 26.76 -7.71
N PHE A 561 22.20 27.23 -7.90
CA PHE A 561 21.19 26.49 -8.64
C PHE A 561 21.48 26.32 -10.12
N ARG A 562 22.36 27.16 -10.69
CA ARG A 562 22.89 27.01 -12.05
C ARG A 562 24.00 25.96 -12.17
N GLU A 563 24.66 25.57 -11.08
CA GLU A 563 25.72 24.59 -11.13
C GLU A 563 25.18 23.22 -11.59
N PRO A 564 25.83 22.54 -12.56
CA PRO A 564 25.27 21.33 -13.17
C PRO A 564 25.16 20.13 -12.19
N ASN A 565 26.01 20.12 -11.14
CA ASN A 565 26.03 19.08 -10.10
C ASN A 565 25.15 19.41 -8.89
N VAL A 566 24.25 20.39 -9.00
CA VAL A 566 23.32 20.78 -7.93
C VAL A 566 21.91 20.34 -8.27
N GLU A 567 21.29 19.59 -7.35
CA GLU A 567 19.86 19.34 -7.28
C GLU A 567 19.22 20.33 -6.32
N VAL A 568 18.15 20.99 -6.81
CA VAL A 568 17.48 22.07 -6.08
C VAL A 568 16.49 21.51 -5.06
N ALA A 569 16.56 22.03 -3.83
CA ALA A 569 15.69 21.65 -2.75
C ALA A 569 15.14 22.86 -1.96
N SER A 570 14.00 22.68 -1.31
CA SER A 570 13.46 23.63 -0.34
C SER A 570 13.74 23.15 1.08
N HIS A 571 14.09 24.10 1.98
CA HIS A 571 14.22 23.88 3.41
C HIS A 571 13.23 24.76 4.19
N THR A 572 12.00 24.87 3.67
CA THR A 572 10.90 25.62 4.28
C THR A 572 10.99 27.15 4.11
N PHE A 573 9.98 27.84 4.63
CA PHE A 573 9.98 29.30 4.72
C PHE A 573 10.71 29.79 5.98
N SER A 574 10.28 29.37 7.18
CA SER A 574 10.76 29.89 8.46
C SER A 574 11.55 28.89 9.31
N HIS A 575 11.89 27.71 8.76
CA HIS A 575 12.56 26.65 9.51
C HIS A 575 11.79 26.23 10.77
N PRO A 576 10.51 25.76 10.66
CA PRO A 576 9.76 25.32 11.84
C PRO A 576 10.47 24.13 12.47
N PHE A 577 10.69 24.21 13.82
CA PHE A 577 11.38 23.13 14.51
C PHE A 577 10.44 21.97 14.88
N PHE A 578 9.21 22.28 15.35
CA PHE A 578 8.25 21.27 15.81
C PHE A 578 7.06 21.15 14.86
N TRP A 579 7.20 20.29 13.87
CA TRP A 579 6.21 20.12 12.79
C TRP A 579 4.81 19.73 13.25
N ARG A 580 4.72 18.86 14.27
CA ARG A 580 3.43 18.38 14.77
C ARG A 580 2.57 19.46 15.41
N MET A 581 3.18 20.49 15.95
CA MET A 581 2.42 21.60 16.52
C MET A 581 1.54 22.30 15.48
N MET A 582 1.99 22.41 14.23
CA MET A 582 1.20 23.00 13.15
C MET A 582 -0.02 22.14 12.74
N GLU A 583 -0.07 20.89 13.19
CA GLU A 583 -1.19 19.98 12.95
C GLU A 583 -1.97 19.66 14.25
N GLY A 584 -1.86 20.50 15.28
CA GLY A 584 -2.53 20.32 16.56
C GLY A 584 -1.92 19.24 17.46
N GLY A 585 -0.66 18.87 17.22
CA GLY A 585 0.11 17.99 18.09
C GLY A 585 0.52 18.62 19.41
N GLU A 586 1.07 17.80 20.32
CA GLU A 586 1.50 18.24 21.63
C GLU A 586 2.64 19.28 21.53
N ALA A 587 2.62 20.25 22.44
CA ALA A 587 3.70 21.20 22.58
C ALA A 587 4.97 20.49 23.10
N PRO A 588 6.18 20.96 22.69
CA PRO A 588 7.41 20.38 23.18
C PRO A 588 7.54 20.58 24.70
N THR A 589 8.24 19.64 25.35
CA THR A 589 8.65 19.84 26.75
C THR A 589 9.62 21.01 26.86
N ALA A 590 9.80 21.56 28.07
CA ALA A 590 10.75 22.65 28.30
C ALA A 590 12.18 22.28 27.87
N GLU A 591 12.58 21.04 28.03
CA GLU A 591 13.88 20.51 27.58
C GLU A 591 13.99 20.48 26.06
N GLN A 592 12.96 19.96 25.37
CA GLN A 592 12.91 19.95 23.90
C GLN A 592 12.88 21.37 23.33
N ALA A 593 12.10 22.28 23.94
CA ALA A 593 12.02 23.68 23.52
C ALA A 593 13.36 24.40 23.67
N ALA A 594 14.19 24.04 24.64
CA ALA A 594 15.52 24.61 24.82
C ALA A 594 16.50 24.36 23.69
N TYR A 595 16.30 23.27 22.91
CA TYR A 595 17.08 22.92 21.71
C TYR A 595 16.41 23.36 20.43
N GLY A 596 15.15 23.78 20.48
CA GLY A 596 14.37 24.14 19.30
C GLY A 596 14.82 25.49 18.76
N TYR A 597 15.26 25.54 17.50
CA TYR A 597 15.54 26.76 16.76
C TYR A 597 14.52 26.90 15.63
N ALA A 598 13.77 27.99 15.65
CA ALA A 598 12.95 28.40 14.51
C ALA A 598 13.30 29.87 14.17
N THR A 599 13.33 30.20 12.90
CA THR A 599 13.56 31.56 12.46
C THR A 599 12.34 32.42 12.79
N GLU A 600 12.47 33.33 13.76
CA GLU A 600 11.40 34.28 14.11
C GLU A 600 11.24 35.33 13.01
N VAL A 601 10.23 35.15 12.16
CA VAL A 601 9.89 36.12 11.12
C VAL A 601 8.83 37.10 11.69
N PRO A 602 9.10 38.41 11.73
CA PRO A 602 8.17 39.38 12.33
C PRO A 602 6.79 39.31 11.67
N GLY A 603 5.74 39.13 12.49
CA GLY A 603 4.34 39.09 12.02
C GLY A 603 3.93 37.82 11.28
N TYR A 604 4.74 36.78 11.29
CA TYR A 604 4.43 35.50 10.73
C TYR A 604 4.14 34.44 11.81
N GLU A 605 3.07 33.70 11.63
CA GLU A 605 2.79 32.48 12.38
C GLU A 605 2.93 31.28 11.43
N PRO A 606 3.61 30.18 11.85
CA PRO A 606 3.85 29.01 11.00
C PRO A 606 2.57 28.42 10.42
N ASP A 607 2.52 28.29 9.10
CA ASP A 607 1.43 27.70 8.33
C ASP A 607 1.96 26.72 7.29
N LEU A 608 1.40 25.52 7.26
CA LEU A 608 1.85 24.43 6.36
C LEU A 608 1.86 24.82 4.89
N LYS A 609 0.90 25.63 4.44
CA LYS A 609 0.84 26.07 3.04
C LYS A 609 1.96 27.04 2.70
N ARG A 610 2.36 27.85 3.67
CA ARG A 610 3.47 28.78 3.50
C ARG A 610 4.82 28.05 3.60
N GLU A 611 4.94 27.14 4.57
CA GLU A 611 6.17 26.38 4.80
C GLU A 611 6.49 25.40 3.67
N ILE A 612 5.49 24.77 3.05
CA ILE A 612 5.71 23.72 2.05
C ILE A 612 5.50 24.27 0.63
N PRO A 613 4.26 24.39 0.09
CA PRO A 613 4.11 24.86 -1.30
C PRO A 613 4.58 26.29 -1.51
N GLY A 614 4.48 27.17 -0.49
CA GLY A 614 4.93 28.54 -0.60
C GLY A 614 6.44 28.67 -0.74
N SER A 615 7.22 27.95 0.05
CA SER A 615 8.69 27.94 -0.04
C SER A 615 9.17 27.29 -1.34
N VAL A 616 8.50 26.21 -1.77
CA VAL A 616 8.79 25.53 -3.04
C VAL A 616 8.58 26.48 -4.23
N ALA A 617 7.50 27.26 -4.22
CA ALA A 617 7.23 28.27 -5.24
C ALA A 617 8.34 29.33 -5.29
N PHE A 618 8.74 29.88 -4.12
CA PHE A 618 9.83 30.83 -4.03
C PHE A 618 11.16 30.26 -4.55
N VAL A 619 11.52 29.05 -4.16
CA VAL A 619 12.77 28.43 -4.62
C VAL A 619 12.75 28.20 -6.13
N ASN A 620 11.62 27.84 -6.71
CA ASN A 620 11.47 27.71 -8.16
C ASN A 620 11.67 29.05 -8.90
N GLU A 621 11.35 30.21 -8.31
CA GLU A 621 11.63 31.53 -8.89
C GLU A 621 13.14 31.85 -8.96
N LEU A 622 13.95 31.19 -8.15
CA LEU A 622 15.42 31.34 -8.14
C LEU A 622 16.11 30.33 -9.06
N THR A 623 15.40 29.33 -9.55
CA THR A 623 15.91 28.21 -10.32
C THR A 623 15.97 28.55 -11.81
N PRO A 624 16.96 28.08 -12.59
CA PRO A 624 16.94 28.21 -14.04
C PRO A 624 15.81 27.37 -14.67
N ASP A 625 15.36 27.73 -15.88
CA ASP A 625 14.20 27.14 -16.56
C ASP A 625 14.28 25.63 -16.80
N ASP A 626 15.49 25.08 -16.83
CA ASP A 626 15.75 23.63 -17.03
C ASP A 626 15.77 22.82 -15.71
N LYS A 627 15.60 23.47 -14.56
CA LYS A 627 15.56 22.84 -13.25
C LYS A 627 14.29 23.20 -12.48
N ALA A 628 13.96 22.39 -11.50
CA ALA A 628 12.88 22.65 -10.56
C ALA A 628 13.20 22.00 -9.20
N VAL A 629 12.54 22.45 -8.15
CA VAL A 629 12.59 21.78 -6.83
C VAL A 629 12.09 20.35 -6.96
N ARG A 630 12.91 19.40 -6.58
CA ARG A 630 12.58 17.96 -6.54
C ARG A 630 12.66 17.36 -5.16
N VAL A 631 13.33 18.01 -4.24
CA VAL A 631 13.59 17.53 -2.90
C VAL A 631 13.10 18.54 -1.88
N PHE A 632 12.47 18.04 -0.81
CA PHE A 632 12.07 18.80 0.36
C PHE A 632 12.84 18.27 1.58
N LEU A 633 13.64 19.11 2.20
CA LEU A 633 14.37 18.81 3.43
C LEU A 633 13.54 19.25 4.63
N TRP A 634 13.20 18.30 5.51
CA TRP A 634 12.51 18.62 6.75
C TRP A 634 13.46 19.36 7.68
N SER A 635 12.97 20.45 8.28
CA SER A 635 13.69 21.25 9.28
C SER A 635 13.45 20.71 10.69
N GLY A 636 14.28 21.15 11.63
CA GLY A 636 14.07 20.93 13.06
C GLY A 636 14.03 19.46 13.46
N ASP A 637 12.96 19.06 14.16
CA ASP A 637 12.78 17.69 14.64
C ASP A 637 12.50 16.67 13.51
N ALA A 638 12.27 17.13 12.29
CA ALA A 638 11.98 16.34 11.11
C ALA A 638 10.85 15.30 11.33
N ARG A 639 9.84 15.66 12.14
CA ARG A 639 8.68 14.81 12.48
C ARG A 639 7.36 15.37 11.93
N PRO A 640 7.21 15.46 10.61
CA PRO A 640 6.00 16.00 10.01
C PRO A 640 4.78 15.12 10.33
N GLY A 641 3.61 15.74 10.42
CA GLY A 641 2.34 15.04 10.51
C GLY A 641 1.84 14.58 9.14
N LYS A 642 0.68 13.91 9.14
CA LYS A 642 0.08 13.32 7.92
C LYS A 642 -0.26 14.37 6.85
N THR A 643 -0.67 15.57 7.26
CA THR A 643 -1.04 16.63 6.32
C THR A 643 0.19 17.20 5.61
N ALA A 644 1.26 17.45 6.34
CA ALA A 644 2.53 17.92 5.79
C ALA A 644 3.12 16.91 4.79
N LEU A 645 3.16 15.61 5.18
CA LEU A 645 3.61 14.51 4.29
C LEU A 645 2.76 14.41 3.01
N ARG A 646 1.45 14.60 3.12
CA ARG A 646 0.56 14.58 1.97
C ARG A 646 0.86 15.73 1.02
N MET A 647 1.06 16.96 1.54
CA MET A 647 1.40 18.13 0.72
C MET A 647 2.70 17.92 -0.07
N VAL A 648 3.75 17.41 0.57
CA VAL A 648 5.02 17.10 -0.12
C VAL A 648 4.83 16.06 -1.22
N ARG A 649 4.04 15.01 -0.95
CA ARG A 649 3.72 13.98 -1.95
C ARG A 649 2.87 14.52 -3.11
N GLU A 650 1.88 15.38 -2.85
CA GLU A 650 1.03 15.99 -3.87
C GLU A 650 1.82 16.93 -4.78
N LEU A 651 2.89 17.53 -4.28
CA LEU A 651 3.85 18.29 -5.07
C LEU A 651 4.83 17.40 -5.86
N GLY A 652 4.80 16.08 -5.69
CA GLY A 652 5.68 15.14 -6.36
C GLY A 652 7.14 15.19 -5.88
N LEU A 653 7.38 15.67 -4.66
CA LEU A 653 8.72 15.87 -4.11
C LEU A 653 9.18 14.64 -3.32
N VAL A 654 10.47 14.34 -3.42
CA VAL A 654 11.18 13.43 -2.51
C VAL A 654 11.48 14.19 -1.21
N ASN A 655 11.14 13.61 -0.06
CA ASN A 655 11.45 14.22 1.23
C ASN A 655 12.65 13.51 1.90
N VAL A 656 13.48 14.29 2.57
CA VAL A 656 14.69 13.83 3.26
C VAL A 656 14.83 14.52 4.63
N ASN A 657 15.82 14.15 5.42
CA ASN A 657 16.03 14.57 6.81
C ASN A 657 14.97 14.04 7.78
N GLY A 658 14.69 12.72 7.73
CA GLY A 658 13.79 12.08 8.68
C GLY A 658 14.15 10.63 8.89
N GLY A 659 13.70 10.06 10.01
CA GLY A 659 13.85 8.64 10.34
C GLY A 659 15.19 8.28 10.99
N ASN A 660 15.10 7.82 12.25
CA ASN A 660 16.26 7.42 13.08
C ASN A 660 16.17 5.95 13.47
N THR A 661 15.89 5.06 12.51
CA THR A 661 15.68 3.63 12.79
C THR A 661 16.87 2.77 12.37
N ARG A 662 18.06 3.35 12.23
CA ARG A 662 19.27 2.64 11.80
C ARG A 662 20.38 2.71 12.84
N PRO A 663 21.20 1.64 12.98
CA PRO A 663 22.38 1.67 13.83
C PRO A 663 23.32 2.80 13.41
N LEU A 664 23.80 3.55 14.38
CA LEU A 664 24.72 4.66 14.19
C LEU A 664 26.13 4.26 14.66
N LYS A 665 27.17 4.99 14.23
CA LYS A 665 28.55 4.69 14.61
C LYS A 665 28.77 4.78 16.12
N TYR A 666 28.10 5.68 16.80
CA TYR A 666 28.16 5.88 18.25
C TYR A 666 27.11 5.05 19.01
N ASP A 667 26.12 4.53 18.33
CA ASP A 667 25.15 3.57 18.82
C ASP A 667 25.01 2.45 17.79
N SER A 668 25.76 1.38 17.98
CA SER A 668 25.87 0.28 17.01
C SER A 668 24.85 -0.84 17.23
N THR A 669 24.00 -0.69 18.27
CA THR A 669 22.93 -1.68 18.53
C THR A 669 21.81 -1.59 17.51
N LEU A 670 21.20 -2.75 17.20
CA LEU A 670 19.94 -2.81 16.42
C LEU A 670 18.73 -2.33 17.21
N ALA A 671 18.85 -2.12 18.53
CA ALA A 671 17.81 -1.65 19.42
C ALA A 671 17.77 -0.12 19.56
N ALA A 672 18.45 0.61 18.71
CA ALA A 672 18.58 2.07 18.75
C ALA A 672 17.24 2.84 18.76
#